data_7f3021b9ec6f52de05158459e8f8e83a
#
_entry.id   7f3021b9ec6f52de05158459e8f8e83a
#
_cell.length_a   1.000
_cell.length_b   1.000
_cell.length_c   1.000
_cell.angle_alpha   90.00
_cell.angle_beta   90.00
_cell.angle_gamma   90.00
#
_symmetry.space_group_name_H-M   'P 1'
#
loop_
_entity.id
_entity.type
_entity.pdbx_description
1 polymer ?
#
loop_
_entity_poly.entity_id
_entity_poly.type
_entity_poly.pdbx_seq_one_letter_code
_entity_poly.pdbx_strand_id
1 'polypeptide(L)'
;MKTIRNRLLLLLAGVFLSLTINAQTGVICGNVSDAKLNEPLIGASVVISGTTTGVVTDLDGNFRIENVTPGTYAVSVSYVSYQTQVIPSVKVVARQEAVVNVKLSDADLQLQNVVVVAQRKLGTEMAVLNTVRNSLPVMNGISSQQIAKTQDSDAAEVLRRIPGITIIDDRFIVVRGLAQRYNSVWLNNATTPSSETDSRAFSFDVLPSSLIDNMMVYKSPSPELPADFAGGFVRVMTKNIPDGNSYSFQYQAGFNTNASFKTFKLTNRLGADFFGFGAGGRMLPGNAPAHLNNVSPETAAAFTKQINQRWGVKTFTALPEQKLSFAMNRSFNMGDMRVGNVTSVNYSTGYDYYEMENNRYQSYDMVNNASRYDNHYFDEAYKNTTKLGALFNWSLLAGNSKYEFRNFFNQRGTSSLIQREGTDYYSDLDVRYWESLYTGRTTYSGQLSGEHRFAEDVNKLDWTVGYSYANYNEPDRKDVYSKRNPDGSAMPYRVDEAKRYYQELNDNGFSAGTNYEHKLKVNDLFSPVIYGGLYGEYKTRDFEARRFGYNMLGNGYDRNADWEYSHLFTSANMGADKIYLIENTNKSDSYTSDNFLGAGYVSARLNYGEKLNANVGVRVEYYNLKLDGYEPDGVKPVNLDQSTTDLFPSVNVSYNFNEKHQLRLAYGRSVNRAEFREIVPYVYYDFERFANISGNAQLKNAYANNVDIRYEFYPSAGETVSLGGFYKGFNDPIEQTYHEAGSGVQYTFMNADRSEALGLELDVKKQLDFIGLKDLSFVFNGAIIHSKVYFKEGSFERNRPMQGQSPYLINTGLFYQNDNNGLSASVLFNRIGKRIETVGIPKQNPNDDIPDVYEMPRNSLDLSFSKKIGKMVEIKGGVKDLLNAKITYNQFLDITDPAGNTQTVNQLIRSYRPGVTLNVGVSVKF
;
A
#
# COMPACT_ATOMS: atom_id res chain seq x y z
N MET A 1 -30.03 36.72 -54.21
CA MET A 1 -29.67 35.32 -53.84
C MET A 1 -28.78 34.58 -54.84
N LYS A 2 -28.77 34.90 -56.15
CA LYS A 2 -27.87 34.24 -57.14
C LYS A 2 -26.38 34.64 -56.99
N THR A 3 -26.08 35.85 -56.54
CA THR A 3 -24.74 36.42 -56.48
C THR A 3 -23.95 35.90 -55.27
N ILE A 4 -24.60 35.52 -54.16
CA ILE A 4 -23.96 34.93 -52.93
C ILE A 4 -23.59 33.49 -53.16
N ARG A 5 -24.44 32.75 -53.93
CA ARG A 5 -24.18 31.33 -54.23
C ARG A 5 -22.96 31.15 -55.15
N ASN A 6 -22.74 32.06 -56.09
CA ASN A 6 -21.60 31.99 -56.99
C ASN A 6 -20.29 32.43 -56.33
N ARG A 7 -20.34 33.31 -55.31
CA ARG A 7 -19.15 33.66 -54.49
C ARG A 7 -18.77 32.52 -53.51
N LEU A 8 -19.79 31.82 -53.04
CA LEU A 8 -19.51 30.66 -52.15
C LEU A 8 -18.94 29.46 -52.93
N LEU A 9 -19.38 29.25 -54.16
CA LEU A 9 -18.83 28.22 -55.09
C LEU A 9 -17.40 28.53 -55.53
N LEU A 10 -17.05 29.78 -55.74
CA LEU A 10 -15.68 30.19 -56.03
C LEU A 10 -14.76 30.12 -54.85
N LEU A 11 -15.25 30.35 -53.62
CA LEU A 11 -14.50 30.14 -52.39
C LEU A 11 -14.26 28.65 -52.08
N LEU A 12 -15.27 27.80 -52.31
CA LEU A 12 -15.13 26.36 -52.20
C LEU A 12 -14.19 25.75 -53.28
N ALA A 13 -14.22 26.25 -54.50
CA ALA A 13 -13.30 25.85 -55.56
C ALA A 13 -11.86 26.30 -55.27
N GLY A 14 -11.66 27.48 -54.65
CA GLY A 14 -10.36 27.95 -54.21
C GLY A 14 -9.77 27.13 -53.06
N VAL A 15 -10.60 26.62 -52.15
CA VAL A 15 -10.18 25.74 -51.06
C VAL A 15 -9.85 24.32 -51.55
N PHE A 16 -10.53 23.84 -52.62
CA PHE A 16 -10.24 22.53 -53.23
C PHE A 16 -8.98 22.55 -54.12
N LEU A 17 -8.58 23.68 -54.68
CA LEU A 17 -7.33 23.79 -55.45
C LEU A 17 -6.08 23.95 -54.58
N SER A 18 -6.21 24.30 -53.31
CA SER A 18 -5.07 24.41 -52.39
C SER A 18 -4.66 23.06 -51.73
N LEU A 19 -5.32 21.95 -52.03
CA LEU A 19 -5.09 20.65 -51.39
C LEU A 19 -4.20 19.69 -52.19
N THR A 20 -3.49 20.14 -53.23
CA THR A 20 -2.62 19.25 -54.01
C THR A 20 -1.19 19.74 -54.22
N ILE A 21 -0.59 20.32 -53.18
CA ILE A 21 0.87 20.46 -53.17
C ILE A 21 1.39 19.33 -52.24
N ASN A 22 1.54 18.12 -52.79
CA ASN A 22 2.35 17.09 -52.17
C ASN A 22 3.81 17.59 -52.22
N ALA A 23 4.26 18.24 -51.16
CA ALA A 23 5.69 18.43 -50.93
C ALA A 23 6.33 17.00 -50.86
N GLN A 24 7.25 16.72 -51.80
CA GLN A 24 7.98 15.47 -51.80
C GLN A 24 8.90 15.49 -50.61
N THR A 25 8.49 14.79 -49.55
CA THR A 25 9.26 14.69 -48.28
C THR A 25 10.11 13.43 -48.26
N GLY A 26 11.19 13.45 -47.46
CA GLY A 26 12.00 12.30 -47.10
C GLY A 26 11.77 11.87 -45.64
N VAL A 27 12.51 10.88 -45.19
CA VAL A 27 12.43 10.31 -43.83
C VAL A 27 13.81 10.30 -43.23
N ILE A 28 13.94 10.61 -41.94
CA ILE A 28 15.13 10.32 -41.13
C ILE A 28 14.76 9.19 -40.19
N CYS A 29 15.49 8.07 -40.24
CA CYS A 29 15.27 6.90 -39.35
C CYS A 29 16.60 6.35 -38.87
N GLY A 30 16.56 5.49 -37.85
CA GLY A 30 17.76 4.86 -37.34
C GLY A 30 17.54 4.24 -35.96
N ASN A 31 18.62 3.90 -35.30
CA ASN A 31 18.63 3.29 -33.98
C ASN A 31 19.50 4.10 -33.02
N VAL A 32 19.04 4.21 -31.75
CA VAL A 32 19.83 4.81 -30.67
C VAL A 32 20.08 3.74 -29.63
N SER A 33 21.34 3.50 -29.33
CA SER A 33 21.77 2.52 -28.34
C SER A 33 22.80 3.07 -27.36
N ASP A 34 22.96 2.39 -26.24
CA ASP A 34 24.06 2.66 -25.31
C ASP A 34 25.41 2.31 -25.96
N ALA A 35 26.38 3.18 -25.84
CA ALA A 35 27.70 2.99 -26.46
C ALA A 35 28.51 1.85 -25.82
N LYS A 36 28.24 1.50 -24.56
CA LYS A 36 28.96 0.47 -23.78
C LYS A 36 28.20 -0.85 -23.75
N LEU A 37 26.90 -0.81 -23.51
CA LEU A 37 26.08 -2.00 -23.33
C LEU A 37 25.48 -2.52 -24.63
N ASN A 38 25.52 -1.74 -25.71
CA ASN A 38 24.82 -2.02 -26.99
C ASN A 38 23.29 -2.25 -26.79
N GLU A 39 22.73 -1.85 -25.64
CA GLU A 39 21.30 -1.94 -25.38
C GLU A 39 20.55 -0.77 -26.03
N PRO A 40 19.34 -1.00 -26.56
CA PRO A 40 18.54 0.08 -27.13
C PRO A 40 18.18 1.12 -26.08
N LEU A 41 18.33 2.39 -26.40
CA LEU A 41 17.91 3.51 -25.55
C LEU A 41 16.47 3.92 -25.91
N ILE A 42 15.56 3.39 -25.16
CA ILE A 42 14.11 3.54 -25.33
C ILE A 42 13.66 4.91 -24.84
N GLY A 43 12.91 5.67 -25.65
CA GLY A 43 12.46 6.99 -25.28
C GLY A 43 13.54 8.08 -25.39
N ALA A 44 14.66 7.79 -26.07
CA ALA A 44 15.63 8.83 -26.41
C ALA A 44 15.00 9.84 -27.36
N SER A 45 15.20 11.13 -27.08
CA SER A 45 14.66 12.22 -27.90
C SER A 45 15.57 12.46 -29.10
N VAL A 46 15.00 12.36 -30.29
CA VAL A 46 15.67 12.63 -31.56
C VAL A 46 14.99 13.81 -32.23
N VAL A 47 15.68 14.94 -32.35
CA VAL A 47 15.12 16.22 -32.83
C VAL A 47 15.99 16.80 -33.94
N ILE A 48 15.37 17.31 -35.00
CA ILE A 48 16.06 18.11 -36.01
C ILE A 48 16.45 19.45 -35.36
N SER A 49 17.74 19.71 -35.23
CA SER A 49 18.27 20.88 -34.54
C SER A 49 17.76 22.18 -35.13
N GLY A 50 17.29 23.09 -34.29
CA GLY A 50 16.71 24.35 -34.70
C GLY A 50 15.23 24.28 -35.12
N THR A 51 14.59 23.12 -34.97
CA THR A 51 13.16 22.91 -35.25
C THR A 51 12.46 22.28 -34.05
N THR A 52 11.11 22.23 -34.08
CA THR A 52 10.30 21.47 -33.14
C THR A 52 9.97 20.06 -33.65
N THR A 53 10.53 19.67 -34.78
CA THR A 53 10.28 18.36 -35.39
C THR A 53 11.20 17.32 -34.80
N GLY A 54 10.64 16.34 -34.12
CA GLY A 54 11.38 15.25 -33.50
C GLY A 54 10.46 14.11 -33.07
N VAL A 55 11.06 13.02 -32.69
CA VAL A 55 10.39 11.80 -32.21
C VAL A 55 11.18 11.23 -31.03
N VAL A 56 10.59 10.29 -30.33
CA VAL A 56 11.31 9.46 -29.34
C VAL A 56 11.52 8.05 -29.91
N THR A 57 12.59 7.40 -29.47
CA THR A 57 12.90 6.02 -29.88
C THR A 57 11.88 5.03 -29.30
N ASP A 58 11.58 3.97 -30.06
CA ASP A 58 10.69 2.89 -29.67
C ASP A 58 11.36 1.89 -28.69
N LEU A 59 10.72 0.76 -28.45
CA LEU A 59 11.20 -0.27 -27.49
C LEU A 59 12.50 -0.95 -27.91
N ASP A 60 12.86 -0.89 -29.15
CA ASP A 60 14.08 -1.46 -29.72
C ASP A 60 15.12 -0.37 -30.04
N GLY A 61 14.87 0.87 -29.57
CA GLY A 61 15.74 2.03 -29.76
C GLY A 61 15.61 2.64 -31.15
N ASN A 62 14.67 2.18 -31.99
CA ASN A 62 14.52 2.73 -33.34
C ASN A 62 13.68 4.02 -33.31
N PHE A 63 13.98 4.90 -34.26
CA PHE A 63 13.23 6.11 -34.46
C PHE A 63 12.93 6.35 -35.94
N ARG A 64 11.86 7.12 -36.22
CA ARG A 64 11.45 7.49 -37.57
C ARG A 64 10.80 8.87 -37.58
N ILE A 65 11.46 9.85 -38.22
CA ILE A 65 10.92 11.21 -38.43
C ILE A 65 10.42 11.27 -39.86
N GLU A 66 9.12 11.35 -40.04
CA GLU A 66 8.46 11.40 -41.33
C GLU A 66 8.21 12.87 -41.79
N ASN A 67 7.91 13.02 -43.05
CA ASN A 67 7.55 14.31 -43.67
C ASN A 67 8.62 15.39 -43.55
N VAL A 68 9.90 14.99 -43.56
CA VAL A 68 11.03 15.95 -43.58
C VAL A 68 11.24 16.50 -44.99
N THR A 69 11.26 17.83 -45.14
CA THR A 69 11.59 18.46 -46.42
C THR A 69 13.01 18.10 -46.87
N PRO A 70 13.28 17.89 -48.17
CA PRO A 70 14.63 17.65 -48.65
C PRO A 70 15.56 18.76 -48.24
N GLY A 71 16.74 18.41 -47.70
CA GLY A 71 17.70 19.35 -47.16
C GLY A 71 18.78 18.67 -46.36
N THR A 72 19.71 19.45 -45.83
CA THR A 72 20.76 18.96 -44.94
C THR A 72 20.49 19.50 -43.54
N TYR A 73 20.37 18.59 -42.57
CA TYR A 73 19.98 18.90 -41.21
C TYR A 73 21.03 18.43 -40.20
N ALA A 74 21.11 19.09 -39.06
CA ALA A 74 21.74 18.53 -37.89
C ALA A 74 20.66 17.82 -37.05
N VAL A 75 20.93 16.61 -36.59
CA VAL A 75 20.03 15.82 -35.75
C VAL A 75 20.62 15.74 -34.35
N SER A 76 19.90 16.22 -33.37
CA SER A 76 20.28 16.15 -31.95
C SER A 76 19.58 14.96 -31.31
N VAL A 77 20.38 14.09 -30.69
CA VAL A 77 19.89 12.93 -29.95
C VAL A 77 20.28 13.09 -28.48
N SER A 78 19.26 13.05 -27.64
CA SER A 78 19.45 13.20 -26.19
C SER A 78 18.65 12.17 -25.40
N TYR A 79 19.23 11.71 -24.32
CA TYR A 79 18.58 10.80 -23.38
C TYR A 79 18.97 11.15 -21.95
N VAL A 80 18.06 10.91 -21.01
CA VAL A 80 18.32 11.24 -19.59
C VAL A 80 19.57 10.51 -19.12
N SER A 81 20.54 11.25 -18.60
CA SER A 81 21.84 10.76 -18.12
C SER A 81 22.84 10.36 -19.21
N TYR A 82 22.58 10.70 -20.46
CA TYR A 82 23.53 10.52 -21.57
C TYR A 82 23.96 11.86 -22.13
N GLN A 83 25.18 11.88 -22.69
CA GLN A 83 25.69 13.05 -23.37
C GLN A 83 24.88 13.28 -24.65
N THR A 84 24.29 14.45 -24.80
CA THR A 84 23.60 14.82 -26.04
C THR A 84 24.59 14.79 -27.18
N GLN A 85 24.26 14.02 -28.22
CA GLN A 85 25.06 13.93 -29.44
C GLN A 85 24.35 14.66 -30.58
N VAL A 86 25.07 15.50 -31.27
CA VAL A 86 24.58 16.18 -32.47
C VAL A 86 25.28 15.61 -33.69
N ILE A 87 24.51 15.02 -34.61
CA ILE A 87 24.97 14.47 -35.87
C ILE A 87 24.81 15.58 -36.92
N PRO A 88 25.91 16.20 -37.35
CA PRO A 88 25.82 17.24 -38.36
C PRO A 88 25.61 16.64 -39.74
N SER A 89 24.99 17.41 -40.63
CA SER A 89 24.95 17.16 -42.08
C SER A 89 24.22 15.88 -42.51
N VAL A 90 23.11 15.55 -41.86
CA VAL A 90 22.18 14.50 -42.32
C VAL A 90 21.47 14.97 -43.57
N LYS A 91 21.76 14.34 -44.72
CA LYS A 91 21.19 14.72 -46.03
C LYS A 91 19.87 13.97 -46.25
N VAL A 92 18.78 14.70 -46.31
CA VAL A 92 17.43 14.15 -46.61
C VAL A 92 17.11 14.39 -48.08
N VAL A 93 16.78 13.31 -48.78
CA VAL A 93 16.38 13.32 -50.20
C VAL A 93 14.90 12.91 -50.29
N ALA A 94 14.18 13.55 -51.21
CA ALA A 94 12.76 13.24 -51.42
C ALA A 94 12.54 11.73 -51.71
N ARG A 95 11.57 11.13 -51.00
CA ARG A 95 11.19 9.70 -51.09
C ARG A 95 12.30 8.68 -50.72
N GLN A 96 13.31 9.14 -50.01
CA GLN A 96 14.38 8.28 -49.51
C GLN A 96 14.50 8.36 -47.99
N GLU A 97 15.02 7.31 -47.40
CA GLU A 97 15.33 7.25 -45.96
C GLU A 97 16.79 7.60 -45.71
N ALA A 98 17.02 8.57 -44.84
CA ALA A 98 18.34 8.88 -44.30
C ALA A 98 18.50 8.09 -43.00
N VAL A 99 19.35 7.05 -43.00
CA VAL A 99 19.58 6.19 -41.83
C VAL A 99 20.68 6.79 -40.95
N VAL A 100 20.35 6.99 -39.65
CA VAL A 100 21.24 7.61 -38.66
C VAL A 100 21.25 6.77 -37.40
N ASN A 101 22.25 5.91 -37.25
CA ASN A 101 22.44 5.10 -36.05
C ASN A 101 23.37 5.83 -35.08
N VAL A 102 22.94 5.97 -33.83
CA VAL A 102 23.61 6.77 -32.81
C VAL A 102 23.89 5.93 -31.57
N LYS A 103 25.12 5.97 -31.09
CA LYS A 103 25.51 5.36 -29.83
C LYS A 103 25.77 6.46 -28.81
N LEU A 104 24.87 6.63 -27.82
CA LEU A 104 25.03 7.62 -26.78
C LEU A 104 25.95 7.12 -25.69
N SER A 105 26.83 7.98 -25.23
CA SER A 105 27.66 7.75 -24.03
C SER A 105 27.07 8.47 -22.82
N ASP A 106 27.35 7.97 -21.62
CA ASP A 106 26.94 8.62 -20.38
C ASP A 106 27.35 10.09 -20.34
N ALA A 107 26.53 10.94 -19.72
CA ALA A 107 26.73 12.40 -19.65
C ALA A 107 27.92 12.87 -18.81
N ASP A 108 28.70 11.95 -18.23
CA ASP A 108 29.84 12.29 -17.37
C ASP A 108 31.19 12.19 -18.09
N LEU A 109 31.80 13.37 -18.20
CA LEU A 109 33.22 13.71 -18.27
C LEU A 109 34.23 12.66 -18.80
N GLN A 110 34.87 13.05 -19.88
CA GLN A 110 36.17 12.49 -20.30
C GLN A 110 37.13 12.28 -19.11
N LEU A 111 37.18 11.08 -18.61
CA LEU A 111 38.32 10.51 -17.88
C LEU A 111 38.60 9.11 -18.39
N GLN A 112 39.85 8.88 -18.64
CA GLN A 112 40.43 7.66 -19.23
C GLN A 112 39.94 6.38 -18.54
N ASN A 113 39.49 5.40 -19.33
CA ASN A 113 39.34 3.98 -19.01
C ASN A 113 38.84 3.60 -17.60
N VAL A 114 37.66 4.04 -17.21
CA VAL A 114 36.94 3.43 -16.10
C VAL A 114 35.73 2.72 -16.67
N VAL A 115 35.67 1.40 -16.52
CA VAL A 115 34.48 0.61 -16.79
C VAL A 115 33.48 0.97 -15.68
N VAL A 116 32.67 1.95 -15.91
CA VAL A 116 31.57 2.29 -15.00
C VAL A 116 30.49 1.22 -15.22
N VAL A 117 30.10 0.54 -14.16
CA VAL A 117 28.90 -0.32 -14.18
C VAL A 117 27.72 0.58 -14.52
N ALA A 118 27.29 0.53 -15.78
CA ALA A 118 26.11 1.27 -16.22
C ALA A 118 24.90 0.75 -15.44
N GLN A 119 24.36 1.60 -14.59
CA GLN A 119 23.24 1.19 -13.75
C GLN A 119 21.93 1.47 -14.48
N ARG A 120 21.09 0.47 -14.61
CA ARG A 120 19.73 0.59 -15.10
C ARG A 120 18.92 1.43 -14.11
N LYS A 121 18.55 2.66 -14.50
CA LYS A 121 17.72 3.55 -13.69
C LYS A 121 16.26 3.16 -13.83
N LEU A 122 15.66 2.59 -12.81
CA LEU A 122 14.24 2.19 -12.80
C LEU A 122 13.27 3.32 -12.42
N GLY A 123 13.78 4.51 -12.15
CA GLY A 123 12.95 5.69 -11.82
C GLY A 123 12.15 6.27 -12.99
N THR A 124 12.43 5.86 -14.24
CA THR A 124 11.69 6.30 -15.42
C THR A 124 10.58 5.33 -15.80
N GLU A 125 9.52 5.86 -16.40
CA GLU A 125 8.38 5.08 -16.85
C GLU A 125 8.78 4.01 -17.88
N MET A 126 9.65 4.38 -18.82
CA MET A 126 10.14 3.46 -19.86
C MET A 126 11.00 2.35 -19.30
N ALA A 127 11.86 2.64 -18.33
CA ALA A 127 12.70 1.62 -17.71
C ALA A 127 11.88 0.59 -16.91
N VAL A 128 10.83 1.02 -16.21
CA VAL A 128 9.88 0.13 -15.54
C VAL A 128 9.15 -0.73 -16.58
N LEU A 129 8.62 -0.13 -17.65
CA LEU A 129 7.93 -0.88 -18.71
C LEU A 129 8.83 -1.92 -19.36
N ASN A 130 10.09 -1.56 -19.66
CA ASN A 130 11.05 -2.50 -20.21
C ASN A 130 11.41 -3.63 -19.21
N THR A 131 11.49 -3.30 -17.92
CA THR A 131 11.68 -4.33 -16.87
C THR A 131 10.50 -5.29 -16.83
N VAL A 132 9.27 -4.79 -16.89
CA VAL A 132 8.06 -5.62 -16.97
C VAL A 132 8.06 -6.49 -18.23
N ARG A 133 8.38 -5.91 -19.40
CA ARG A 133 8.44 -6.63 -20.68
C ARG A 133 9.47 -7.78 -20.67
N ASN A 134 10.65 -7.58 -20.07
CA ASN A 134 11.72 -8.56 -20.03
C ASN A 134 11.65 -9.50 -18.80
N SER A 135 10.72 -9.27 -17.90
CA SER A 135 10.48 -10.17 -16.77
C SER A 135 9.83 -11.46 -17.23
N LEU A 136 10.18 -12.59 -16.63
CA LEU A 136 9.50 -13.87 -16.89
C LEU A 136 8.28 -14.06 -15.98
N PRO A 137 8.34 -13.77 -14.67
CA PRO A 137 7.14 -13.72 -13.83
C PRO A 137 6.16 -12.65 -14.32
N VAL A 138 4.88 -12.91 -14.12
CA VAL A 138 3.82 -11.93 -14.34
C VAL A 138 3.92 -10.82 -13.31
N MET A 139 4.15 -9.59 -13.75
CA MET A 139 4.33 -8.43 -12.84
C MET A 139 3.83 -7.13 -13.47
N ASN A 140 3.64 -6.15 -12.60
CA ASN A 140 3.40 -4.75 -12.96
C ASN A 140 4.35 -3.85 -12.14
N GLY A 141 4.55 -2.63 -12.59
CA GLY A 141 5.39 -1.69 -11.85
C GLY A 141 4.98 -0.24 -12.04
N ILE A 142 5.44 0.61 -11.13
CA ILE A 142 5.28 2.07 -11.20
C ILE A 142 6.60 2.74 -10.86
N SER A 143 6.95 3.77 -11.62
CA SER A 143 8.20 4.54 -11.45
C SER A 143 7.98 5.83 -10.67
N SER A 144 9.07 6.41 -10.13
CA SER A 144 9.03 7.74 -9.52
C SER A 144 8.55 8.82 -10.48
N GLN A 145 8.82 8.69 -11.77
CA GLN A 145 8.31 9.61 -12.81
C GLN A 145 6.77 9.56 -12.91
N GLN A 146 6.17 8.37 -12.83
CA GLN A 146 4.70 8.21 -12.84
C GLN A 146 4.09 8.70 -11.52
N ILE A 147 4.73 8.38 -10.38
CA ILE A 147 4.31 8.83 -9.05
C ILE A 147 4.28 10.37 -8.99
N ALA A 148 5.26 11.04 -9.59
CA ALA A 148 5.32 12.50 -9.61
C ALA A 148 4.17 13.16 -10.39
N LYS A 149 3.49 12.43 -11.30
CA LYS A 149 2.33 12.91 -12.07
C LYS A 149 1.02 12.86 -11.29
N THR A 150 1.00 12.14 -10.16
CA THR A 150 -0.15 12.03 -9.26
C THR A 150 0.09 12.84 -7.99
N GLN A 151 -0.94 13.02 -7.17
CA GLN A 151 -0.83 13.69 -5.87
C GLN A 151 -0.82 12.71 -4.71
N ASP A 152 -0.39 11.48 -4.98
CA ASP A 152 -0.33 10.43 -3.99
C ASP A 152 0.66 10.80 -2.89
N SER A 153 0.24 10.69 -1.64
CA SER A 153 1.01 11.12 -0.46
C SER A 153 1.99 10.05 0.00
N ASP A 154 1.61 8.80 -0.15
CA ASP A 154 2.35 7.65 0.36
C ASP A 154 2.26 6.44 -0.59
N ALA A 155 2.97 5.38 -0.23
CA ALA A 155 3.05 4.18 -1.03
C ALA A 155 1.71 3.45 -1.20
N ALA A 156 0.79 3.54 -0.23
CA ALA A 156 -0.53 2.93 -0.35
C ALA A 156 -1.35 3.58 -1.48
N GLU A 157 -1.40 4.91 -1.50
CA GLU A 157 -2.09 5.64 -2.57
C GLU A 157 -1.48 5.36 -3.95
N VAL A 158 -0.15 5.28 -4.03
CA VAL A 158 0.57 4.95 -5.27
C VAL A 158 0.22 3.55 -5.77
N LEU A 159 0.19 2.55 -4.89
CA LEU A 159 -0.13 1.17 -5.26
C LEU A 159 -1.54 1.01 -5.80
N ARG A 160 -2.49 1.84 -5.38
CA ARG A 160 -3.86 1.88 -5.93
C ARG A 160 -3.89 2.12 -7.44
N ARG A 161 -2.81 2.70 -8.01
CA ARG A 161 -2.68 2.98 -9.45
C ARG A 161 -2.20 1.77 -10.25
N ILE A 162 -1.73 0.71 -9.59
CA ILE A 162 -1.24 -0.50 -10.23
C ILE A 162 -2.42 -1.46 -10.53
N PRO A 163 -2.45 -2.10 -11.71
CA PRO A 163 -3.51 -3.03 -12.09
C PRO A 163 -3.72 -4.15 -11.07
N GLY A 164 -4.98 -4.46 -10.78
CA GLY A 164 -5.35 -5.56 -9.88
C GLY A 164 -5.05 -5.32 -8.41
N ILE A 165 -4.76 -4.06 -8.02
CA ILE A 165 -4.50 -3.69 -6.62
C ILE A 165 -5.62 -2.78 -6.09
N THR A 166 -6.04 -3.07 -4.87
CA THR A 166 -6.90 -2.21 -4.05
C THR A 166 -6.29 -2.01 -2.68
N ILE A 167 -6.80 -1.04 -1.94
CA ILE A 167 -6.30 -0.70 -0.60
C ILE A 167 -7.44 -0.90 0.41
N ILE A 168 -7.09 -1.47 1.57
CA ILE A 168 -7.94 -1.58 2.75
C ILE A 168 -7.35 -0.69 3.84
N ASP A 169 -8.21 -0.02 4.62
CA ASP A 169 -7.85 0.85 5.75
C ASP A 169 -6.83 1.93 5.37
N ASP A 170 -6.83 2.36 4.10
CA ASP A 170 -5.89 3.34 3.51
C ASP A 170 -4.40 2.99 3.68
N ARG A 171 -4.06 1.73 3.99
CA ARG A 171 -2.68 1.30 4.29
C ARG A 171 -2.30 -0.09 3.83
N PHE A 172 -3.23 -1.02 3.70
CA PHE A 172 -2.93 -2.40 3.32
C PHE A 172 -3.33 -2.69 1.89
N ILE A 173 -2.49 -3.46 1.21
CA ILE A 173 -2.74 -3.86 -0.17
C ILE A 173 -3.57 -5.13 -0.25
N VAL A 174 -4.44 -5.16 -1.24
CA VAL A 174 -5.17 -6.34 -1.71
C VAL A 174 -4.79 -6.54 -3.18
N VAL A 175 -4.18 -7.65 -3.50
CA VAL A 175 -3.76 -7.97 -4.85
C VAL A 175 -4.67 -9.06 -5.40
N ARG A 176 -5.30 -8.80 -6.57
CA ARG A 176 -6.23 -9.74 -7.19
C ARG A 176 -7.38 -10.18 -6.27
N GLY A 177 -7.84 -9.24 -5.44
CA GLY A 177 -8.89 -9.51 -4.45
C GLY A 177 -8.46 -10.32 -3.23
N LEU A 178 -7.20 -10.75 -3.16
CA LEU A 178 -6.69 -11.47 -1.98
C LEU A 178 -6.21 -10.48 -0.93
N ALA A 179 -6.74 -10.63 0.30
CA ALA A 179 -6.50 -9.76 1.44
C ALA A 179 -5.01 -9.61 1.79
N GLN A 180 -4.68 -8.65 2.66
CA GLN A 180 -3.31 -8.30 3.03
C GLN A 180 -2.47 -9.50 3.50
N ARG A 181 -3.07 -10.47 4.18
CA ARG A 181 -2.39 -11.68 4.65
C ARG A 181 -1.75 -12.53 3.55
N TYR A 182 -2.26 -12.43 2.31
CA TYR A 182 -1.76 -13.16 1.14
C TYR A 182 -0.67 -12.42 0.37
N ASN A 183 -0.23 -11.25 0.87
CA ASN A 183 0.74 -10.39 0.20
C ASN A 183 2.00 -10.24 1.04
N SER A 184 3.16 -10.21 0.39
CA SER A 184 4.45 -10.02 1.04
C SER A 184 5.17 -8.79 0.49
N VAL A 185 6.02 -8.14 1.29
CA VAL A 185 6.67 -6.87 0.95
C VAL A 185 8.14 -6.90 1.32
N TRP A 186 8.98 -6.50 0.40
CA TRP A 186 10.37 -6.15 0.68
C TRP A 186 10.65 -4.69 0.38
N LEU A 187 11.35 -4.04 1.30
CA LEU A 187 11.88 -2.69 1.14
C LEU A 187 13.39 -2.79 0.89
N ASN A 188 13.84 -2.30 -0.29
CA ASN A 188 15.24 -2.34 -0.69
C ASN A 188 15.87 -3.74 -0.63
N ASN A 189 15.15 -4.77 -1.05
CA ASN A 189 15.54 -6.19 -1.07
C ASN A 189 15.73 -6.83 0.32
N ALA A 190 15.20 -6.22 1.37
CA ALA A 190 15.16 -6.80 2.71
C ALA A 190 13.72 -6.85 3.21
N THR A 191 13.46 -7.74 4.19
CA THR A 191 12.14 -7.85 4.83
C THR A 191 11.74 -6.55 5.51
N THR A 192 10.44 -6.31 5.58
CA THR A 192 9.87 -5.17 6.30
C THR A 192 9.36 -5.59 7.68
N PRO A 193 9.51 -4.74 8.71
CA PRO A 193 8.88 -4.98 9.99
C PRO A 193 7.39 -4.59 9.91
N SER A 194 6.57 -5.14 10.82
CA SER A 194 5.19 -4.72 10.97
C SER A 194 4.98 -3.96 12.28
N SER A 195 4.45 -2.75 12.18
CA SER A 195 3.99 -1.96 13.33
C SER A 195 2.53 -2.24 13.69
N GLU A 196 1.96 -3.30 13.17
CA GLU A 196 0.58 -3.69 13.46
C GLU A 196 0.58 -4.76 14.55
N THR A 197 -0.30 -4.59 15.53
CA THR A 197 -0.45 -5.55 16.63
C THR A 197 -1.14 -6.84 16.19
N ASP A 198 -1.93 -6.76 15.13
CA ASP A 198 -2.85 -7.79 14.65
C ASP A 198 -2.53 -8.35 13.26
N SER A 199 -1.48 -7.86 12.61
CA SER A 199 -1.07 -8.34 11.29
C SER A 199 0.44 -8.24 11.10
N ARG A 200 1.00 -9.15 10.31
CA ARG A 200 2.39 -9.04 9.81
C ARG A 200 2.50 -8.16 8.57
N ALA A 201 1.38 -7.69 8.03
CA ALA A 201 1.35 -6.90 6.83
C ALA A 201 2.09 -5.56 7.02
N PHE A 202 2.81 -5.15 6.00
CA PHE A 202 3.46 -3.85 5.98
C PHE A 202 2.42 -2.75 5.75
N SER A 203 2.46 -1.72 6.57
CA SER A 203 1.61 -0.54 6.46
C SER A 203 2.21 0.44 5.45
N PHE A 204 1.69 0.48 4.23
CA PHE A 204 2.27 1.29 3.15
C PHE A 204 2.13 2.80 3.35
N ASP A 205 1.27 3.25 4.23
CA ASP A 205 1.08 4.66 4.58
C ASP A 205 2.23 5.27 5.40
N VAL A 206 3.16 4.43 5.89
CA VAL A 206 4.38 4.91 6.56
C VAL A 206 5.46 5.39 5.58
N LEU A 207 5.37 5.01 4.29
CA LEU A 207 6.37 5.32 3.29
C LEU A 207 5.91 6.47 2.38
N PRO A 208 6.45 7.70 2.54
CA PRO A 208 6.12 8.82 1.68
C PRO A 208 6.44 8.55 0.20
N SER A 209 5.52 8.88 -0.69
CA SER A 209 5.65 8.66 -2.15
C SER A 209 6.88 9.33 -2.76
N SER A 210 7.29 10.47 -2.20
CA SER A 210 8.47 11.25 -2.64
C SER A 210 9.80 10.51 -2.46
N LEU A 211 9.87 9.50 -1.57
CA LEU A 211 11.05 8.70 -1.28
C LEU A 211 11.21 7.49 -2.20
N ILE A 212 10.17 7.16 -2.96
CA ILE A 212 10.11 5.95 -3.78
C ILE A 212 10.78 6.20 -5.12
N ASP A 213 11.67 5.30 -5.53
CA ASP A 213 12.24 5.23 -6.88
C ASP A 213 11.34 4.43 -7.80
N ASN A 214 10.97 3.24 -7.40
CA ASN A 214 10.02 2.39 -8.10
C ASN A 214 9.35 1.38 -7.16
N MET A 215 8.21 0.86 -7.58
CA MET A 215 7.57 -0.30 -6.95
C MET A 215 7.23 -1.33 -8.02
N MET A 216 7.60 -2.58 -7.76
CA MET A 216 7.31 -3.73 -8.62
C MET A 216 6.40 -4.70 -7.86
N VAL A 217 5.33 -5.14 -8.50
CA VAL A 217 4.36 -6.08 -7.94
C VAL A 217 4.36 -7.36 -8.77
N TYR A 218 4.94 -8.41 -8.20
CA TYR A 218 4.98 -9.74 -8.78
C TYR A 218 3.70 -10.48 -8.44
N LYS A 219 3.05 -11.03 -9.43
CA LYS A 219 1.75 -11.71 -9.31
C LYS A 219 1.84 -13.22 -9.50
N SER A 220 2.97 -13.72 -9.98
CA SER A 220 3.30 -15.15 -10.08
C SER A 220 4.58 -15.48 -9.32
N PRO A 221 4.68 -16.68 -8.69
CA PRO A 221 5.88 -17.12 -7.99
C PRO A 221 7.09 -17.31 -8.92
N SER A 222 8.28 -17.11 -8.35
CA SER A 222 9.56 -17.37 -9.00
C SER A 222 10.58 -17.78 -7.93
N PRO A 223 11.59 -18.62 -8.22
CA PRO A 223 12.45 -19.21 -7.17
C PRO A 223 13.24 -18.19 -6.36
N GLU A 224 13.61 -17.05 -6.97
CA GLU A 224 14.33 -15.94 -6.33
C GLU A 224 13.46 -15.09 -5.39
N LEU A 225 12.13 -15.26 -5.45
CA LEU A 225 11.19 -14.54 -4.60
C LEU A 225 10.86 -15.38 -3.34
N PRO A 226 10.45 -14.73 -2.22
CA PRO A 226 9.95 -15.49 -1.08
C PRO A 226 8.74 -16.32 -1.49
N ALA A 227 8.55 -17.48 -0.88
CA ALA A 227 7.39 -18.34 -1.17
C ALA A 227 6.10 -17.87 -0.47
N ASP A 228 6.21 -16.99 0.51
CA ASP A 228 5.12 -16.56 1.37
C ASP A 228 4.31 -15.41 0.72
N PHE A 229 3.70 -15.70 -0.43
CA PHE A 229 2.66 -14.86 -1.01
C PHE A 229 1.80 -15.68 -1.98
N ALA A 230 0.52 -15.40 -2.01
CA ALA A 230 -0.41 -15.94 -3.00
C ALA A 230 -1.14 -14.84 -3.78
N GLY A 231 -1.31 -13.66 -3.19
CA GLY A 231 -1.84 -12.47 -3.87
C GLY A 231 -0.79 -11.82 -4.74
N GLY A 232 0.19 -11.20 -4.11
CA GLY A 232 1.33 -10.56 -4.76
C GLY A 232 2.50 -10.32 -3.83
N PHE A 233 3.67 -10.23 -4.44
CA PHE A 233 4.89 -9.79 -3.76
C PHE A 233 5.25 -8.39 -4.23
N VAL A 234 5.39 -7.45 -3.29
CA VAL A 234 5.71 -6.04 -3.59
C VAL A 234 7.17 -5.78 -3.24
N ARG A 235 7.95 -5.38 -4.23
CA ARG A 235 9.29 -4.86 -4.03
C ARG A 235 9.26 -3.35 -4.14
N VAL A 236 9.58 -2.67 -3.04
CA VAL A 236 9.69 -1.21 -2.99
C VAL A 236 11.17 -0.83 -2.97
N MET A 237 11.57 0.02 -3.90
CA MET A 237 12.92 0.57 -3.94
C MET A 237 12.87 2.06 -3.62
N THR A 238 13.68 2.50 -2.65
CA THR A 238 13.84 3.91 -2.33
C THR A 238 14.89 4.55 -3.21
N LYS A 239 14.77 5.88 -3.43
CA LYS A 239 15.78 6.66 -4.17
C LYS A 239 17.15 6.51 -3.52
N ASN A 240 18.18 6.26 -4.33
CA ASN A 240 19.52 6.04 -3.81
C ASN A 240 20.60 6.73 -4.64
N ILE A 241 20.61 6.55 -5.96
CA ILE A 241 21.65 7.11 -6.82
C ILE A 241 21.13 8.42 -7.43
N PRO A 242 21.76 9.57 -7.11
CA PRO A 242 21.33 10.84 -7.64
C PRO A 242 21.75 11.02 -9.10
N ASP A 243 20.88 11.67 -9.88
CA ASP A 243 21.18 12.06 -11.27
C ASP A 243 22.19 13.22 -11.37
N GLY A 244 22.34 13.96 -10.29
CA GLY A 244 23.21 15.12 -10.17
C GLY A 244 22.98 15.81 -8.84
N ASN A 245 23.72 16.90 -8.63
CA ASN A 245 23.58 17.71 -7.42
C ASN A 245 22.30 18.54 -7.49
N SER A 246 21.45 18.43 -6.48
CA SER A 246 20.24 19.25 -6.38
C SER A 246 19.71 19.31 -4.95
N TYR A 247 19.02 20.40 -4.66
CA TYR A 247 18.18 20.56 -3.48
C TYR A 247 16.74 20.76 -3.93
N SER A 248 15.81 20.22 -3.20
CA SER A 248 14.40 20.50 -3.43
C SER A 248 13.68 20.74 -2.12
N PHE A 249 12.79 21.72 -2.14
CA PHE A 249 11.88 22.05 -1.05
C PHE A 249 10.45 22.03 -1.60
N GLN A 250 9.54 21.41 -0.88
CA GLN A 250 8.13 21.37 -1.22
C GLN A 250 7.29 21.69 0.00
N TYR A 251 6.30 22.57 -0.20
CA TYR A 251 5.23 22.84 0.73
C TYR A 251 3.88 22.57 0.07
N GLN A 252 2.96 21.92 0.79
CA GLN A 252 1.60 21.69 0.34
C GLN A 252 0.62 21.87 1.50
N ALA A 253 -0.49 22.55 1.24
CA ALA A 253 -1.64 22.64 2.13
C ALA A 253 -2.80 21.82 1.57
N GLY A 254 -3.50 21.08 2.45
CA GLY A 254 -4.67 20.27 2.12
C GLY A 254 -5.91 20.73 2.91
N PHE A 255 -6.97 21.10 2.20
CA PHE A 255 -8.23 21.57 2.80
C PHE A 255 -9.28 20.47 2.72
N ASN A 256 -9.59 19.83 3.84
CA ASN A 256 -10.68 18.85 3.92
C ASN A 256 -11.98 19.56 4.28
N THR A 257 -13.05 19.31 3.52
CA THR A 257 -14.36 19.97 3.71
C THR A 257 -15.01 19.65 5.05
N ASN A 258 -14.65 18.54 5.68
CA ASN A 258 -15.23 18.14 6.96
C ASN A 258 -14.47 18.73 8.15
N ALA A 259 -13.16 18.96 8.05
CA ALA A 259 -12.29 19.30 9.17
C ALA A 259 -11.72 20.73 9.10
N SER A 260 -11.20 21.18 7.93
CA SER A 260 -10.42 22.41 7.83
C SER A 260 -11.25 23.66 8.19
N PHE A 261 -10.69 24.46 9.08
CA PHE A 261 -11.30 25.68 9.63
C PHE A 261 -12.61 25.45 10.41
N LYS A 262 -12.91 24.21 10.77
CA LYS A 262 -14.05 23.87 11.62
C LYS A 262 -13.63 23.62 13.05
N THR A 263 -14.60 23.63 13.93
CA THR A 263 -14.46 23.20 15.32
C THR A 263 -14.01 21.74 15.38
N PHE A 264 -12.93 21.51 16.10
CA PHE A 264 -12.30 20.21 16.24
C PHE A 264 -12.09 19.89 17.71
N LYS A 265 -12.32 18.63 18.07
CA LYS A 265 -12.24 18.17 19.45
C LYS A 265 -11.12 17.13 19.59
N LEU A 266 -10.28 17.26 20.59
CA LEU A 266 -9.33 16.23 21.03
C LEU A 266 -9.17 16.33 22.54
N THR A 267 -8.70 15.24 23.13
CA THR A 267 -8.14 15.31 24.48
C THR A 267 -6.79 16.03 24.43
N ASN A 268 -6.21 16.23 25.57
CA ASN A 268 -5.04 17.08 25.73
C ASN A 268 -3.87 16.68 24.82
N ARG A 269 -3.40 17.61 23.97
CA ARG A 269 -2.21 17.48 23.14
C ARG A 269 -0.94 17.78 23.93
N LEU A 270 0.11 17.01 23.67
CA LEU A 270 1.46 17.26 24.13
C LEU A 270 2.27 17.97 23.05
N GLY A 271 3.32 18.71 23.41
CA GLY A 271 4.22 19.33 22.43
C GLY A 271 4.87 18.30 21.49
N ALA A 272 5.18 17.11 22.00
CA ALA A 272 5.76 16.01 21.22
C ALA A 272 4.78 15.43 20.16
N ASP A 273 3.47 15.62 20.27
CA ASP A 273 2.48 15.19 19.27
C ASP A 273 2.71 15.87 17.93
N PHE A 274 3.23 17.11 17.94
CA PHE A 274 3.56 17.85 16.72
C PHE A 274 4.63 17.17 15.85
N PHE A 275 5.41 16.27 16.43
CA PHE A 275 6.43 15.49 15.74
C PHE A 275 6.11 13.99 15.70
N GLY A 276 4.94 13.58 16.22
CA GLY A 276 4.53 12.17 16.29
C GLY A 276 5.14 11.36 17.44
N PHE A 277 5.84 12.01 18.40
CA PHE A 277 6.51 11.36 19.53
C PHE A 277 5.75 11.48 20.86
N GLY A 278 4.45 11.70 20.81
CA GLY A 278 3.64 11.94 22.01
C GLY A 278 3.43 10.73 22.93
N ALA A 279 3.85 9.54 22.55
CA ALA A 279 3.69 8.34 23.36
C ALA A 279 4.39 8.46 24.73
N GLY A 280 5.65 8.87 24.75
CA GLY A 280 6.45 8.92 25.98
C GLY A 280 5.84 9.75 27.11
N GLY A 281 5.10 10.83 26.76
CA GLY A 281 4.42 11.66 27.78
C GLY A 281 3.09 11.10 28.31
N ARG A 282 2.70 9.92 27.86
CA ARG A 282 1.47 9.21 28.22
C ARG A 282 1.72 7.82 28.81
N MET A 283 2.94 7.34 28.77
CA MET A 283 3.34 6.05 29.34
C MET A 283 3.08 6.02 30.87
N LEU A 284 2.99 4.81 31.42
CA LEU A 284 3.00 4.62 32.87
C LEU A 284 4.26 5.20 33.48
N PRO A 285 4.20 5.82 34.67
CA PRO A 285 5.39 6.24 35.40
C PRO A 285 6.38 5.11 35.63
N GLY A 286 7.69 5.37 35.58
CA GLY A 286 8.73 4.36 35.76
C GLY A 286 8.72 3.64 37.12
N ASN A 287 8.03 4.19 38.09
CA ASN A 287 7.78 3.58 39.41
C ASN A 287 6.43 2.85 39.50
N ALA A 288 5.77 2.60 38.37
CA ALA A 288 4.52 1.84 38.37
C ALA A 288 4.72 0.46 38.99
N PRO A 289 3.83 0.03 39.95
CA PRO A 289 3.86 -1.35 40.46
C PRO A 289 3.77 -2.35 39.30
N ALA A 290 4.50 -3.45 39.39
CA ALA A 290 4.42 -4.52 38.38
C ALA A 290 2.99 -5.06 38.25
N HIS A 291 2.27 -5.17 39.40
CA HIS A 291 0.85 -5.52 39.41
C HIS A 291 0.15 -4.72 40.52
N LEU A 292 -0.96 -4.02 40.16
CA LEU A 292 -1.74 -3.25 41.14
C LEU A 292 -2.57 -4.15 42.07
N ASN A 293 -2.91 -5.38 41.67
CA ASN A 293 -3.71 -6.28 42.48
C ASN A 293 -2.98 -6.78 43.75
N ASN A 294 -1.65 -6.56 43.82
CA ASN A 294 -0.80 -7.01 44.91
C ASN A 294 -0.44 -5.87 45.89
N VAL A 295 -1.03 -4.70 45.72
CA VAL A 295 -0.75 -3.52 46.59
C VAL A 295 -1.96 -3.10 47.39
N SER A 296 -1.75 -2.34 48.48
CA SER A 296 -2.87 -1.83 49.26
C SER A 296 -3.68 -0.75 48.51
N PRO A 297 -4.97 -0.51 48.86
CA PRO A 297 -5.78 0.54 48.28
C PRO A 297 -5.13 1.93 48.37
N GLU A 298 -4.38 2.22 49.45
CA GLU A 298 -3.65 3.48 49.64
C GLU A 298 -2.54 3.63 48.62
N THR A 299 -1.79 2.55 48.34
CA THR A 299 -0.73 2.52 47.31
C THR A 299 -1.34 2.66 45.92
N ALA A 300 -2.42 1.94 45.63
CA ALA A 300 -3.14 2.05 44.37
C ALA A 300 -3.69 3.48 44.13
N ALA A 301 -4.25 4.09 45.17
CA ALA A 301 -4.75 5.47 45.10
C ALA A 301 -3.64 6.50 44.93
N ALA A 302 -2.50 6.32 45.59
CA ALA A 302 -1.30 7.15 45.39
C ALA A 302 -0.77 7.05 43.96
N PHE A 303 -0.71 5.85 43.41
CA PHE A 303 -0.34 5.63 42.03
C PHE A 303 -1.36 6.23 41.06
N THR A 304 -2.67 6.10 41.31
CA THR A 304 -3.73 6.69 40.51
C THR A 304 -3.57 8.21 40.36
N LYS A 305 -3.10 8.91 41.41
CA LYS A 305 -2.84 10.36 41.38
C LYS A 305 -1.62 10.74 40.53
N GLN A 306 -0.68 9.82 40.32
CA GLN A 306 0.53 10.07 39.52
C GLN A 306 0.32 9.94 38.03
N ILE A 307 -0.65 9.11 37.59
CA ILE A 307 -0.92 8.89 36.17
C ILE A 307 -1.64 10.10 35.55
N ASN A 308 -1.65 10.15 34.24
CA ASN A 308 -2.29 11.22 33.47
C ASN A 308 -3.79 11.35 33.79
N GLN A 309 -4.18 12.44 34.46
CA GLN A 309 -5.56 12.74 34.85
C GLN A 309 -6.30 13.63 33.85
N ARG A 310 -5.84 13.69 32.60
CA ARG A 310 -6.41 14.57 31.58
C ARG A 310 -7.56 13.88 30.88
N TRP A 311 -8.77 14.10 31.35
CA TRP A 311 -10.01 13.54 30.82
C TRP A 311 -10.77 14.54 29.95
N GLY A 312 -10.49 15.82 30.09
CA GLY A 312 -11.25 16.88 29.42
C GLY A 312 -10.98 16.95 27.92
N VAL A 313 -12.03 17.13 27.16
CA VAL A 313 -11.99 17.42 25.73
C VAL A 313 -11.68 18.90 25.52
N LYS A 314 -10.71 19.20 24.67
CA LYS A 314 -10.39 20.56 24.23
C LYS A 314 -10.92 20.80 22.82
N THR A 315 -11.55 21.95 22.66
CA THR A 315 -12.07 22.40 21.38
C THR A 315 -11.16 23.49 20.81
N PHE A 316 -10.84 23.36 19.52
CA PHE A 316 -10.03 24.34 18.78
C PHE A 316 -10.46 24.32 17.29
N THR A 317 -9.95 25.28 16.51
CA THR A 317 -10.17 25.29 15.06
C THR A 317 -9.08 24.45 14.37
N ALA A 318 -9.47 23.41 13.61
CA ALA A 318 -8.54 22.60 12.86
C ALA A 318 -7.91 23.41 11.72
N LEU A 319 -6.59 23.34 11.59
CA LEU A 319 -5.87 23.91 10.44
C LEU A 319 -5.98 22.96 9.23
N PRO A 320 -5.81 23.46 8.00
CA PRO A 320 -5.59 22.60 6.84
C PRO A 320 -4.40 21.67 7.07
N GLU A 321 -4.40 20.51 6.41
CA GLU A 321 -3.26 19.61 6.38
C GLU A 321 -2.01 20.37 5.90
N GLN A 322 -0.87 20.15 6.54
CA GLN A 322 0.41 20.73 6.18
C GLN A 322 1.38 19.62 5.80
N LYS A 323 2.03 19.74 4.64
CA LYS A 323 3.10 18.84 4.19
C LYS A 323 4.34 19.66 3.83
N LEU A 324 5.46 19.25 4.39
CA LEU A 324 6.77 19.82 4.14
C LEU A 324 7.71 18.70 3.71
N SER A 325 8.44 18.91 2.61
CA SER A 325 9.45 17.97 2.15
C SER A 325 10.71 18.70 1.78
N PHE A 326 11.83 18.19 2.25
CA PHE A 326 13.16 18.61 1.85
C PHE A 326 13.91 17.41 1.31
N ALA A 327 14.58 17.57 0.17
CA ALA A 327 15.50 16.54 -0.33
C ALA A 327 16.78 17.16 -0.87
N MET A 328 17.89 16.49 -0.61
CA MET A 328 19.22 16.77 -1.07
C MET A 328 19.78 15.58 -1.83
N ASN A 329 20.22 15.81 -3.04
CA ASN A 329 20.92 14.85 -3.87
C ASN A 329 22.34 15.35 -4.09
N ARG A 330 23.33 14.50 -3.82
CA ARG A 330 24.75 14.79 -4.01
C ARG A 330 25.45 13.67 -4.74
N SER A 331 26.22 14.01 -5.73
CA SER A 331 27.10 13.09 -6.46
C SER A 331 28.46 13.74 -6.63
N PHE A 332 29.52 13.00 -6.30
CA PHE A 332 30.89 13.46 -6.45
C PHE A 332 31.80 12.24 -6.74
N ASN A 333 32.90 12.52 -7.40
CA ASN A 333 33.90 11.51 -7.70
C ASN A 333 35.02 11.54 -6.64
N MET A 334 35.49 10.38 -6.25
CA MET A 334 36.61 10.17 -5.33
C MET A 334 37.62 9.24 -6.02
N GLY A 335 38.58 9.82 -6.75
CA GLY A 335 39.38 9.09 -7.72
C GLY A 335 38.49 8.48 -8.80
N ASP A 336 38.63 7.18 -9.05
CA ASP A 336 37.85 6.44 -10.05
C ASP A 336 36.50 5.95 -9.52
N MET A 337 36.17 6.30 -8.27
CA MET A 337 34.90 5.91 -7.65
C MET A 337 33.90 7.07 -7.71
N ARG A 338 32.63 6.73 -7.94
CA ARG A 338 31.52 7.68 -7.84
C ARG A 338 30.76 7.44 -6.55
N VAL A 339 30.62 8.48 -5.74
CA VAL A 339 29.86 8.48 -4.50
C VAL A 339 28.57 9.26 -4.70
N GLY A 340 27.45 8.66 -4.32
CA GLY A 340 26.14 9.30 -4.31
C GLY A 340 25.54 9.36 -2.91
N ASN A 341 24.85 10.44 -2.61
CA ASN A 341 24.02 10.58 -1.40
C ASN A 341 22.65 11.12 -1.75
N VAL A 342 21.62 10.49 -1.19
CA VAL A 342 20.25 10.99 -1.22
C VAL A 342 19.77 11.10 0.22
N THR A 343 19.51 12.33 0.65
CA THR A 343 18.95 12.63 1.97
C THR A 343 17.61 13.33 1.79
N SER A 344 16.58 12.87 2.50
CA SER A 344 15.26 13.51 2.46
C SER A 344 14.60 13.48 3.82
N VAL A 345 13.89 14.55 4.16
CA VAL A 345 13.05 14.65 5.36
C VAL A 345 11.67 15.12 4.93
N ASN A 346 10.65 14.42 5.41
CA ASN A 346 9.26 14.70 5.11
C ASN A 346 8.50 14.84 6.42
N TYR A 347 7.70 15.87 6.51
CA TYR A 347 6.80 16.10 7.63
C TYR A 347 5.39 16.34 7.12
N SER A 348 4.39 15.76 7.78
CA SER A 348 3.01 16.11 7.53
C SER A 348 2.18 16.05 8.81
N THR A 349 1.18 16.92 8.90
CA THR A 349 0.15 16.88 9.96
C THR A 349 -1.20 17.23 9.35
N GLY A 350 -2.21 16.42 9.67
CA GLY A 350 -3.55 16.56 9.12
C GLY A 350 -4.63 16.25 10.14
N TYR A 351 -5.86 16.69 9.83
CA TYR A 351 -7.05 16.54 10.67
C TYR A 351 -8.17 15.93 9.84
N ASP A 352 -8.73 14.83 10.32
CA ASP A 352 -9.89 14.17 9.74
C ASP A 352 -11.05 14.20 10.72
N TYR A 353 -12.24 14.48 10.20
CA TYR A 353 -13.49 14.46 10.93
C TYR A 353 -14.58 13.81 10.08
N TYR A 354 -15.34 12.95 10.70
CA TYR A 354 -16.54 12.39 10.08
C TYR A 354 -17.58 12.01 11.13
N GLU A 355 -18.83 12.15 10.72
CA GLU A 355 -19.97 11.64 11.44
C GLU A 355 -20.32 10.27 10.87
N MET A 356 -20.53 9.31 11.75
CA MET A 356 -20.78 7.91 11.37
C MET A 356 -22.05 7.42 12.07
N GLU A 357 -22.97 6.90 11.28
CA GLU A 357 -24.08 6.12 11.78
C GLU A 357 -23.61 4.66 11.94
N ASN A 358 -23.92 4.03 13.08
CA ASN A 358 -23.43 2.71 13.45
C ASN A 358 -24.57 1.91 14.10
N ASN A 359 -24.92 0.79 13.47
CA ASN A 359 -26.10 0.01 13.81
C ASN A 359 -25.74 -1.45 14.05
N ARG A 360 -26.45 -2.07 14.98
CA ARG A 360 -26.50 -3.52 15.17
C ARG A 360 -27.95 -3.93 15.24
N TYR A 361 -28.24 -5.12 14.70
CA TYR A 361 -29.63 -5.61 14.64
C TYR A 361 -29.77 -6.88 15.47
N GLN A 362 -30.93 -7.01 16.07
CA GLN A 362 -31.46 -8.26 16.67
C GLN A 362 -31.99 -9.18 15.55
N SER A 363 -32.54 -10.33 15.95
CA SER A 363 -33.32 -11.19 15.05
C SER A 363 -34.47 -10.38 14.42
N TYR A 364 -34.78 -10.72 13.17
CA TYR A 364 -35.84 -10.04 12.41
C TYR A 364 -37.22 -10.29 13.01
N ASP A 365 -38.02 -9.24 13.09
CA ASP A 365 -39.42 -9.31 13.57
C ASP A 365 -40.35 -9.76 12.43
N MET A 366 -40.59 -11.06 12.39
CA MET A 366 -41.48 -11.68 11.40
C MET A 366 -42.95 -11.21 11.51
N VAL A 367 -43.37 -10.79 12.71
CA VAL A 367 -44.78 -10.39 12.94
C VAL A 367 -45.01 -9.00 12.37
N ASN A 368 -44.08 -8.09 12.62
CA ASN A 368 -44.17 -6.67 12.16
C ASN A 368 -43.46 -6.45 10.83
N ASN A 369 -42.83 -7.50 10.26
CA ASN A 369 -42.06 -7.45 9.02
C ASN A 369 -41.01 -6.32 9.06
N ALA A 370 -40.20 -6.24 10.14
CA ALA A 370 -39.29 -5.14 10.40
C ALA A 370 -37.99 -5.61 11.01
N SER A 371 -36.89 -4.93 10.65
CA SER A 371 -35.62 -5.07 11.36
C SER A 371 -35.70 -4.38 12.72
N ARG A 372 -35.22 -5.05 13.77
CA ARG A 372 -35.14 -4.48 15.12
C ARG A 372 -33.69 -4.12 15.40
N TYR A 373 -33.48 -2.89 15.86
CA TYR A 373 -32.15 -2.49 16.34
C TYR A 373 -31.84 -3.18 17.67
N ASP A 374 -30.59 -3.66 17.79
CA ASP A 374 -29.94 -3.92 19.05
C ASP A 374 -29.31 -2.63 19.59
N ASN A 375 -28.62 -1.91 18.67
CA ASN A 375 -28.05 -0.62 18.95
C ASN A 375 -28.24 0.29 17.74
N HIS A 376 -28.49 1.58 17.99
CA HIS A 376 -28.50 2.64 16.98
C HIS A 376 -27.70 3.81 17.50
N TYR A 377 -26.50 4.03 16.92
CA TYR A 377 -25.54 5.00 17.41
C TYR A 377 -25.10 5.99 16.34
N PHE A 378 -24.74 7.16 16.78
CA PHE A 378 -24.08 8.22 16.02
C PHE A 378 -22.73 8.53 16.64
N ASP A 379 -21.68 8.44 15.84
CA ASP A 379 -20.32 8.70 16.25
C ASP A 379 -19.82 10.00 15.63
N GLU A 380 -19.25 10.90 16.44
CA GLU A 380 -18.35 11.95 15.99
C GLU A 380 -16.91 11.48 16.15
N ALA A 381 -16.21 11.28 15.04
CA ALA A 381 -14.83 10.81 15.04
C ALA A 381 -13.86 11.93 14.62
N TYR A 382 -12.93 12.24 15.49
CA TYR A 382 -11.89 13.25 15.32
C TYR A 382 -10.53 12.58 15.33
N LYS A 383 -9.71 12.80 14.31
CA LYS A 383 -8.40 12.18 14.16
C LYS A 383 -7.36 13.20 13.70
N ASN A 384 -6.29 13.36 14.46
CA ASN A 384 -5.13 14.12 14.05
C ASN A 384 -3.94 13.20 13.87
N THR A 385 -3.39 13.17 12.66
CA THR A 385 -2.22 12.33 12.31
C THR A 385 -1.05 13.21 11.97
N THR A 386 0.10 12.94 12.59
CA THR A 386 1.38 13.57 12.28
C THR A 386 2.37 12.48 11.85
N LYS A 387 3.07 12.71 10.73
CA LYS A 387 4.08 11.80 10.17
C LYS A 387 5.41 12.55 10.01
N LEU A 388 6.50 11.93 10.41
CA LEU A 388 7.87 12.38 10.17
C LEU A 388 8.65 11.25 9.52
N GLY A 389 9.06 11.41 8.26
CA GLY A 389 9.83 10.43 7.50
C GLY A 389 11.22 10.96 7.16
N ALA A 390 12.24 10.12 7.23
CA ALA A 390 13.59 10.45 6.83
C ALA A 390 14.20 9.33 5.97
N LEU A 391 14.98 9.73 4.97
CA LEU A 391 15.79 8.87 4.13
C LEU A 391 17.23 9.36 4.16
N PHE A 392 18.19 8.44 4.34
CA PHE A 392 19.61 8.76 4.34
C PHE A 392 20.38 7.63 3.64
N ASN A 393 20.52 7.74 2.33
CA ASN A 393 21.07 6.70 1.49
C ASN A 393 22.40 7.12 0.89
N TRP A 394 23.34 6.17 0.85
CA TRP A 394 24.63 6.30 0.19
C TRP A 394 24.82 5.22 -0.85
N SER A 395 25.48 5.57 -1.92
CA SER A 395 25.89 4.65 -2.98
C SER A 395 27.35 4.88 -3.35
N LEU A 396 28.07 3.80 -3.61
CA LEU A 396 29.45 3.81 -4.08
C LEU A 396 29.54 2.92 -5.31
N LEU A 397 29.95 3.51 -6.42
CA LEU A 397 30.26 2.79 -7.66
C LEU A 397 31.77 2.76 -7.81
N ALA A 398 32.37 1.56 -7.86
CA ALA A 398 33.80 1.32 -7.91
C ALA A 398 34.11 0.21 -8.92
N GLY A 399 34.56 0.56 -10.11
CA GLY A 399 34.81 -0.41 -11.19
C GLY A 399 33.54 -1.23 -11.49
N ASN A 400 33.64 -2.54 -11.41
CA ASN A 400 32.54 -3.48 -11.63
C ASN A 400 31.71 -3.78 -10.36
N SER A 401 31.90 -3.00 -9.31
CA SER A 401 31.23 -3.19 -8.03
C SER A 401 30.39 -1.99 -7.65
N LYS A 402 29.22 -2.27 -7.07
CA LYS A 402 28.32 -1.27 -6.51
C LYS A 402 28.05 -1.64 -5.06
N TYR A 403 28.11 -0.65 -4.18
CA TYR A 403 27.73 -0.77 -2.78
C TYR A 403 26.65 0.25 -2.47
N GLU A 404 25.67 -0.15 -1.67
CA GLU A 404 24.57 0.72 -1.28
C GLU A 404 24.32 0.58 0.22
N PHE A 405 24.25 1.70 0.92
CA PHE A 405 23.82 1.79 2.30
C PHE A 405 22.54 2.61 2.34
N ARG A 406 21.44 1.98 2.69
CA ARG A 406 20.10 2.57 2.65
C ARG A 406 19.50 2.59 4.03
N ASN A 407 18.94 3.74 4.41
CA ASN A 407 18.31 3.95 5.70
C ASN A 407 16.99 4.68 5.52
N PHE A 408 15.96 4.11 6.07
CA PHE A 408 14.63 4.68 6.13
C PHE A 408 14.16 4.72 7.57
N PHE A 409 13.63 5.86 7.98
CA PHE A 409 13.01 6.07 9.29
C PHE A 409 11.66 6.71 9.11
N ASN A 410 10.65 6.25 9.84
CA ASN A 410 9.35 6.87 9.92
C ASN A 410 8.83 6.88 11.35
N GLN A 411 8.27 8.01 11.76
CA GLN A 411 7.53 8.19 13.00
C GLN A 411 6.13 8.68 12.65
N ARG A 412 5.11 7.97 13.14
CA ARG A 412 3.71 8.37 13.03
C ARG A 412 3.08 8.47 14.39
N GLY A 413 2.47 9.61 14.69
CA GLY A 413 1.65 9.83 15.87
C GLY A 413 0.22 10.11 15.46
N THR A 414 -0.75 9.43 16.07
CA THR A 414 -2.17 9.67 15.81
C THR A 414 -2.90 9.88 17.12
N SER A 415 -3.53 11.04 17.28
CA SER A 415 -4.49 11.31 18.36
C SER A 415 -5.89 11.15 17.83
N SER A 416 -6.72 10.36 18.50
CA SER A 416 -8.10 10.09 18.14
C SER A 416 -9.04 10.36 19.30
N LEU A 417 -10.21 10.88 18.99
CA LEU A 417 -11.35 11.01 19.90
C LEU A 417 -12.59 10.55 19.18
N ILE A 418 -13.30 9.60 19.76
CA ILE A 418 -14.62 9.17 19.29
C ILE A 418 -15.63 9.51 20.39
N GLN A 419 -16.68 10.21 20.02
CA GLN A 419 -17.84 10.48 20.86
C GLN A 419 -19.04 9.80 20.22
N ARG A 420 -19.63 8.83 20.89
CA ARG A 420 -20.78 8.03 20.45
C ARG A 420 -21.97 8.35 21.32
N GLU A 421 -23.11 8.59 20.68
CA GLU A 421 -24.40 8.75 21.36
C GLU A 421 -25.46 7.92 20.64
N GLY A 422 -26.45 7.44 21.39
CA GLY A 422 -27.59 6.72 20.83
C GLY A 422 -28.26 5.79 21.85
N THR A 423 -29.05 4.87 21.36
CA THR A 423 -29.87 3.98 22.18
C THR A 423 -29.36 2.53 22.06
N ASP A 424 -29.20 1.89 23.20
CA ASP A 424 -29.06 0.46 23.37
C ASP A 424 -30.47 -0.11 23.65
N TYR A 425 -31.05 -0.70 22.61
CA TYR A 425 -32.41 -1.26 22.69
C TYR A 425 -32.51 -2.55 23.49
N TYR A 426 -31.37 -3.25 23.68
CA TYR A 426 -31.33 -4.46 24.52
C TYR A 426 -31.56 -4.10 25.99
N SER A 427 -30.95 -3.03 26.46
CA SER A 427 -31.08 -2.56 27.84
C SER A 427 -32.15 -1.46 28.00
N ASP A 428 -32.74 -0.98 26.89
CA ASP A 428 -33.66 0.18 26.86
C ASP A 428 -33.08 1.42 27.55
N LEU A 429 -31.81 1.74 27.20
CA LEU A 429 -31.04 2.83 27.80
C LEU A 429 -30.42 3.71 26.72
N ASP A 430 -30.39 5.00 26.99
CA ASP A 430 -29.54 5.92 26.22
C ASP A 430 -28.07 5.77 26.65
N VAL A 431 -27.20 5.76 25.65
CA VAL A 431 -25.77 5.50 25.83
C VAL A 431 -24.97 6.69 25.33
N ARG A 432 -23.97 7.04 26.09
CA ARG A 432 -22.85 7.86 25.63
C ARG A 432 -21.54 7.11 25.89
N TYR A 433 -20.81 6.92 24.82
CA TYR A 433 -19.47 6.35 24.84
C TYR A 433 -18.45 7.38 24.41
N TRP A 434 -17.30 7.38 25.05
CA TRP A 434 -16.20 8.27 24.78
C TRP A 434 -14.89 7.47 24.77
N GLU A 435 -14.17 7.54 23.67
CA GLU A 435 -12.85 6.94 23.53
C GLU A 435 -11.82 8.02 23.21
N SER A 436 -10.73 8.02 23.96
CA SER A 436 -9.56 8.83 23.64
C SER A 436 -8.35 7.93 23.49
N LEU A 437 -7.71 8.01 22.33
CA LEU A 437 -6.62 7.15 21.92
C LEU A 437 -5.46 7.99 21.37
N TYR A 438 -4.25 7.68 21.78
CA TYR A 438 -3.03 8.06 21.08
C TYR A 438 -2.30 6.80 20.64
N THR A 439 -1.88 6.76 19.37
CA THR A 439 -0.99 5.70 18.88
C THR A 439 0.29 6.30 18.33
N GLY A 440 1.43 5.76 18.77
CA GLY A 440 2.76 6.03 18.24
C GLY A 440 3.25 4.85 17.44
N ARG A 441 3.74 5.07 16.22
CA ARG A 441 4.34 4.02 15.39
C ARG A 441 5.68 4.47 14.89
N THR A 442 6.72 3.74 15.24
CA THR A 442 8.09 3.94 14.76
C THR A 442 8.44 2.82 13.80
N THR A 443 9.02 3.14 12.66
CA THR A 443 9.54 2.15 11.70
C THR A 443 10.92 2.56 11.26
N TYR A 444 11.89 1.66 11.37
CA TYR A 444 13.24 1.81 10.85
C TYR A 444 13.58 0.63 9.95
N SER A 445 14.29 0.89 8.86
CA SER A 445 14.80 -0.15 7.96
C SER A 445 16.16 0.30 7.42
N GLY A 446 17.21 -0.44 7.76
CA GLY A 446 18.59 -0.21 7.33
C GLY A 446 19.11 -1.39 6.52
N GLN A 447 19.72 -1.14 5.35
CA GLN A 447 20.28 -2.17 4.50
C GLN A 447 21.66 -1.79 4.02
N LEU A 448 22.54 -2.79 3.98
CA LEU A 448 23.81 -2.75 3.26
C LEU A 448 23.78 -3.80 2.16
N SER A 449 24.05 -3.40 0.93
CA SER A 449 24.05 -4.31 -0.21
C SER A 449 25.23 -4.08 -1.13
N GLY A 450 25.65 -5.14 -1.82
CA GLY A 450 26.68 -5.10 -2.83
C GLY A 450 26.25 -5.86 -4.10
N GLU A 451 26.66 -5.35 -5.25
CA GLU A 451 26.55 -6.00 -6.55
C GLU A 451 27.94 -6.03 -7.18
N HIS A 452 28.38 -7.19 -7.62
CA HIS A 452 29.70 -7.42 -8.20
C HIS A 452 29.57 -8.15 -9.51
N ARG A 453 30.18 -7.62 -10.56
CA ARG A 453 30.25 -8.24 -11.88
C ARG A 453 31.69 -8.58 -12.21
N PHE A 454 31.95 -9.77 -12.68
CA PHE A 454 33.29 -10.25 -13.01
C PHE A 454 33.25 -11.19 -14.21
N ALA A 455 34.43 -11.46 -14.77
CA ALA A 455 34.58 -12.21 -16.01
C ALA A 455 33.74 -11.64 -17.17
N GLU A 456 33.93 -10.35 -17.46
CA GLU A 456 33.23 -9.66 -18.57
C GLU A 456 31.70 -9.82 -18.51
N ASP A 457 31.12 -9.65 -17.33
CA ASP A 457 29.68 -9.80 -17.05
C ASP A 457 29.11 -11.21 -17.20
N VAL A 458 29.93 -12.24 -17.30
CA VAL A 458 29.50 -13.64 -17.27
C VAL A 458 28.96 -14.02 -15.90
N ASN A 459 29.55 -13.47 -14.85
CA ASN A 459 29.20 -13.75 -13.46
C ASN A 459 28.72 -12.48 -12.76
N LYS A 460 27.66 -12.63 -12.01
CA LYS A 460 27.13 -11.57 -11.13
C LYS A 460 26.88 -12.16 -9.74
N LEU A 461 27.38 -11.48 -8.74
CA LEU A 461 27.09 -11.76 -7.33
C LEU A 461 26.40 -10.53 -6.73
N ASP A 462 25.26 -10.70 -6.12
CA ASP A 462 24.65 -9.69 -5.29
C ASP A 462 24.35 -10.22 -3.89
N TRP A 463 24.46 -9.34 -2.90
CA TRP A 463 24.17 -9.66 -1.51
C TRP A 463 23.53 -8.48 -0.81
N THR A 464 22.72 -8.77 0.21
CA THR A 464 22.05 -7.78 1.04
C THR A 464 22.04 -8.26 2.48
N VAL A 465 22.35 -7.36 3.41
CA VAL A 465 22.16 -7.54 4.85
C VAL A 465 21.23 -6.42 5.32
N GLY A 466 20.22 -6.77 6.07
CA GLY A 466 19.20 -5.84 6.52
C GLY A 466 18.89 -5.98 8.01
N TYR A 467 18.61 -4.85 8.64
CA TYR A 467 18.00 -4.74 9.96
C TYR A 467 16.73 -3.90 9.86
N SER A 468 15.67 -4.37 10.48
CA SER A 468 14.39 -3.68 10.54
C SER A 468 13.87 -3.64 11.96
N TYR A 469 13.23 -2.54 12.32
CA TYR A 469 12.61 -2.33 13.62
C TYR A 469 11.26 -1.66 13.45
N ALA A 470 10.25 -2.17 14.13
CA ALA A 470 8.98 -1.48 14.30
C ALA A 470 8.57 -1.48 15.77
N ASN A 471 8.04 -0.35 16.20
CA ASN A 471 7.43 -0.22 17.52
C ASN A 471 6.02 0.36 17.34
N TYR A 472 5.08 -0.21 18.08
CA TYR A 472 3.74 0.33 18.26
C TYR A 472 3.53 0.63 19.73
N ASN A 473 3.07 1.83 20.02
CA ASN A 473 2.70 2.26 21.37
C ASN A 473 1.27 2.80 21.37
N GLU A 474 0.46 2.26 22.26
CA GLU A 474 -0.87 2.77 22.60
C GLU A 474 -0.89 3.09 24.10
N PRO A 475 -0.31 4.21 24.51
CA PRO A 475 -0.26 4.60 25.89
C PRO A 475 -1.54 5.31 26.29
N ASP A 476 -2.14 4.85 27.37
CA ASP A 476 -3.26 5.53 28.05
C ASP A 476 -4.50 5.72 27.18
N ARG A 477 -4.87 4.69 26.40
CA ARG A 477 -6.23 4.66 25.81
C ARG A 477 -7.24 4.71 26.93
N LYS A 478 -8.22 5.58 26.80
CA LYS A 478 -9.30 5.77 27.79
C LYS A 478 -10.62 5.52 27.11
N ASP A 479 -11.37 4.60 27.70
CA ASP A 479 -12.72 4.26 27.29
C ASP A 479 -13.66 4.58 28.44
N VAL A 480 -14.71 5.33 28.22
CA VAL A 480 -15.77 5.57 29.19
C VAL A 480 -17.12 5.35 28.55
N TYR A 481 -17.91 4.55 29.23
CA TYR A 481 -19.26 4.21 28.83
C TYR A 481 -20.23 4.69 29.91
N SER A 482 -21.18 5.52 29.57
CA SER A 482 -22.22 6.01 30.47
C SER A 482 -23.60 5.75 29.92
N LYS A 483 -24.55 5.52 30.83
CA LYS A 483 -25.94 5.23 30.54
C LYS A 483 -26.85 6.24 31.20
N ARG A 484 -28.00 6.48 30.58
CA ARG A 484 -29.13 7.22 31.13
C ARG A 484 -30.43 6.45 30.92
N ASN A 485 -31.39 6.67 31.79
CA ASN A 485 -32.73 6.18 31.53
C ASN A 485 -33.36 6.95 30.35
N PRO A 486 -34.37 6.39 29.65
CA PRO A 486 -35.03 7.08 28.53
C PRO A 486 -35.73 8.38 28.93
N ASP A 487 -36.06 8.54 30.21
CA ASP A 487 -36.60 9.79 30.77
C ASP A 487 -35.54 10.88 31.01
N GLY A 488 -34.26 10.59 30.64
CA GLY A 488 -33.12 11.48 30.80
C GLY A 488 -32.49 11.50 32.19
N SER A 489 -33.02 10.73 33.16
CA SER A 489 -32.45 10.63 34.49
C SER A 489 -31.07 9.89 34.44
N ALA A 490 -30.12 10.44 35.23
CA ALA A 490 -28.77 9.86 35.30
C ALA A 490 -28.79 8.53 36.05
N MET A 491 -28.00 7.57 35.54
CA MET A 491 -27.67 6.34 36.28
C MET A 491 -26.30 6.49 36.98
N PRO A 492 -26.10 5.84 38.14
CA PRO A 492 -24.79 5.86 38.79
C PRO A 492 -23.71 5.24 37.91
N TYR A 493 -22.51 5.86 37.90
CA TYR A 493 -21.34 5.26 37.25
C TYR A 493 -21.01 3.88 37.84
N ARG A 494 -20.61 2.98 36.99
CA ARG A 494 -20.18 1.64 37.37
C ARG A 494 -18.65 1.50 37.15
N VAL A 495 -18.04 0.57 37.87
CA VAL A 495 -16.59 0.34 37.86
C VAL A 495 -16.09 -0.07 36.47
N ASP A 496 -16.90 -0.80 35.73
CA ASP A 496 -16.61 -1.32 34.39
C ASP A 496 -16.83 -0.29 33.25
N GLU A 497 -17.35 0.89 33.57
CA GLU A 497 -17.68 1.94 32.58
C GLU A 497 -16.50 2.85 32.24
N ALA A 498 -15.43 2.82 33.02
CA ALA A 498 -14.20 3.56 32.75
C ALA A 498 -12.99 2.62 32.76
N LYS A 499 -12.27 2.60 31.65
CA LYS A 499 -11.12 1.70 31.45
C LYS A 499 -9.92 2.48 30.92
N ARG A 500 -8.73 1.94 31.18
CA ARG A 500 -7.47 2.45 30.63
C ARG A 500 -6.64 1.27 30.11
N TYR A 501 -6.02 1.48 28.94
CA TYR A 501 -5.20 0.48 28.29
C TYR A 501 -3.84 1.05 27.99
N TYR A 502 -2.82 0.21 28.15
CA TYR A 502 -1.47 0.49 27.74
C TYR A 502 -0.99 -0.73 26.95
N GLN A 503 -0.55 -0.50 25.71
CA GLN A 503 -0.06 -1.57 24.84
C GLN A 503 1.26 -1.13 24.21
N GLU A 504 2.19 -2.05 24.11
CA GLU A 504 3.45 -1.87 23.41
C GLU A 504 3.80 -3.12 22.61
N LEU A 505 4.23 -2.90 21.37
CA LEU A 505 4.78 -3.93 20.51
C LEU A 505 6.17 -3.52 20.07
N ASN A 506 7.12 -4.45 20.15
CA ASN A 506 8.45 -4.33 19.58
C ASN A 506 8.70 -5.48 18.60
N ASP A 507 9.02 -5.16 17.35
CA ASP A 507 9.30 -6.12 16.29
C ASP A 507 10.69 -5.82 15.71
N ASN A 508 11.62 -6.79 15.81
CA ASN A 508 12.97 -6.68 15.25
C ASN A 508 13.17 -7.75 14.20
N GLY A 509 13.79 -7.40 13.08
CA GLY A 509 14.10 -8.30 12.00
C GLY A 509 15.54 -8.16 11.51
N PHE A 510 16.23 -9.28 11.40
CA PHE A 510 17.54 -9.38 10.75
C PHE A 510 17.40 -10.24 9.52
N SER A 511 17.94 -9.82 8.39
CA SER A 511 17.90 -10.60 7.16
C SER A 511 19.25 -10.54 6.44
N ALA A 512 19.61 -11.62 5.78
CA ALA A 512 20.76 -11.69 4.89
C ALA A 512 20.42 -12.55 3.68
N GLY A 513 20.84 -12.10 2.52
CA GLY A 513 20.62 -12.83 1.27
C GLY A 513 21.78 -12.67 0.32
N THR A 514 22.00 -13.69 -0.49
CA THR A 514 22.98 -13.65 -1.58
C THR A 514 22.41 -14.35 -2.79
N ASN A 515 22.70 -13.81 -3.98
CA ASN A 515 22.31 -14.39 -5.26
C ASN A 515 23.53 -14.41 -6.18
N TYR A 516 23.68 -15.51 -6.88
CA TYR A 516 24.73 -15.70 -7.88
C TYR A 516 24.11 -16.04 -9.23
N GLU A 517 24.56 -15.34 -10.26
CA GLU A 517 24.16 -15.53 -11.65
C GLU A 517 25.38 -15.94 -12.48
N HIS A 518 25.22 -16.97 -13.29
CA HIS A 518 26.21 -17.42 -14.23
C HIS A 518 25.60 -17.59 -15.63
N LYS A 519 26.11 -16.81 -16.60
CA LYS A 519 25.69 -16.87 -17.99
C LYS A 519 26.49 -17.94 -18.74
N LEU A 520 25.79 -18.90 -19.33
CA LEU A 520 26.38 -19.94 -20.18
C LEU A 520 26.15 -19.57 -21.64
N LYS A 521 27.19 -19.67 -22.46
CA LYS A 521 27.08 -19.56 -23.91
C LYS A 521 27.26 -20.95 -24.52
N VAL A 522 26.16 -21.61 -24.92
CA VAL A 522 26.20 -22.92 -25.56
C VAL A 522 26.33 -22.75 -27.07
N ASN A 523 25.49 -21.89 -27.66
CA ASN A 523 25.59 -21.49 -29.07
C ASN A 523 24.81 -20.16 -29.25
N ASP A 524 24.75 -19.65 -30.49
CA ASP A 524 24.09 -18.36 -30.77
C ASP A 524 22.56 -18.38 -30.59
N LEU A 525 21.93 -19.58 -30.60
CA LEU A 525 20.49 -19.73 -30.38
C LEU A 525 20.13 -20.08 -28.94
N PHE A 526 21.08 -20.59 -28.15
CA PHE A 526 20.82 -21.06 -26.79
C PHE A 526 21.86 -20.55 -25.81
N SER A 527 21.46 -19.62 -24.94
CA SER A 527 22.30 -18.99 -23.93
C SER A 527 21.61 -19.03 -22.56
N PRO A 528 21.67 -20.18 -21.85
CA PRO A 528 21.03 -20.29 -20.54
C PRO A 528 21.79 -19.51 -19.48
N VAL A 529 21.04 -19.05 -18.46
CA VAL A 529 21.59 -18.39 -17.27
C VAL A 529 21.19 -19.20 -16.04
N ILE A 530 22.18 -19.61 -15.27
CA ILE A 530 21.93 -20.31 -14.00
C ILE A 530 21.94 -19.32 -12.86
N TYR A 531 20.93 -19.41 -12.01
CA TYR A 531 20.77 -18.60 -10.80
C TYR A 531 20.75 -19.51 -9.58
N GLY A 532 21.36 -19.06 -8.51
CA GLY A 532 21.24 -19.69 -7.20
C GLY A 532 21.39 -18.67 -6.10
N GLY A 533 20.75 -18.90 -4.98
CA GLY A 533 20.83 -17.97 -3.86
C GLY A 533 20.45 -18.58 -2.54
N LEU A 534 20.91 -17.92 -1.49
CA LEU A 534 20.59 -18.23 -0.10
C LEU A 534 19.93 -17.01 0.55
N TYR A 535 19.00 -17.25 1.46
CA TYR A 535 18.35 -16.23 2.24
C TYR A 535 18.12 -16.72 3.67
N GLY A 536 18.37 -15.85 4.64
CA GLY A 536 18.07 -16.08 6.04
C GLY A 536 17.38 -14.89 6.66
N GLU A 537 16.42 -15.14 7.54
CA GLU A 537 15.68 -14.12 8.28
C GLU A 537 15.44 -14.60 9.70
N TYR A 538 15.68 -13.72 10.67
CA TYR A 538 15.35 -13.95 12.08
C TYR A 538 14.57 -12.75 12.59
N LYS A 539 13.39 -12.99 13.15
CA LYS A 539 12.54 -11.95 13.75
C LYS A 539 12.21 -12.27 15.18
N THR A 540 12.18 -11.23 16.02
CA THR A 540 11.64 -11.27 17.37
C THR A 540 10.49 -10.32 17.50
N ARG A 541 9.45 -10.71 18.22
CA ARG A 541 8.29 -9.90 18.50
C ARG A 541 7.89 -10.03 19.96
N ASP A 542 7.83 -8.89 20.63
CA ASP A 542 7.40 -8.77 22.02
C ASP A 542 6.15 -7.88 22.05
N PHE A 543 5.08 -8.38 22.64
CA PHE A 543 3.86 -7.64 22.85
C PHE A 543 3.45 -7.67 24.32
N GLU A 544 3.25 -6.49 24.89
CA GLU A 544 2.79 -6.32 26.25
C GLU A 544 1.56 -5.45 26.30
N ALA A 545 0.57 -5.85 27.10
CA ALA A 545 -0.58 -5.01 27.39
C ALA A 545 -0.92 -5.00 28.87
N ARG A 546 -1.34 -3.82 29.37
CA ARG A 546 -1.87 -3.65 30.73
C ARG A 546 -3.24 -3.00 30.67
N ARG A 547 -4.18 -3.55 31.43
CA ARG A 547 -5.58 -3.11 31.46
C ARG A 547 -5.94 -2.70 32.88
N PHE A 548 -6.52 -1.52 33.01
CA PHE A 548 -6.96 -0.97 34.27
C PHE A 548 -8.44 -0.56 34.20
N GLY A 549 -9.14 -0.84 35.27
CA GLY A 549 -10.44 -0.26 35.60
C GLY A 549 -10.34 0.65 36.80
N TYR A 550 -11.45 1.08 37.30
CA TYR A 550 -11.52 1.89 38.52
C TYR A 550 -12.39 1.19 39.57
N ASN A 551 -11.90 1.18 40.78
CA ASN A 551 -12.74 0.90 41.93
C ASN A 551 -13.33 2.23 42.45
N MET A 552 -14.64 2.27 42.59
CA MET A 552 -15.37 3.43 43.05
C MET A 552 -16.06 3.14 44.40
N LEU A 553 -15.30 3.29 45.49
CA LEU A 553 -15.80 3.10 46.83
C LEU A 553 -16.20 4.42 47.49
N GLY A 554 -17.07 4.34 48.52
CA GLY A 554 -17.46 5.52 49.32
C GLY A 554 -18.49 6.44 48.70
N ASN A 555 -18.88 7.47 49.45
CA ASN A 555 -19.89 8.46 49.10
C ASN A 555 -19.34 9.89 48.96
N GLY A 556 -18.04 10.03 48.83
CA GLY A 556 -17.33 11.31 48.78
C GLY A 556 -17.33 12.00 47.40
N TYR A 557 -18.00 11.44 46.41
CA TYR A 557 -18.12 12.01 45.07
C TYR A 557 -19.53 11.73 44.51
N ASP A 558 -20.01 12.63 43.64
CA ASP A 558 -21.31 12.48 43.02
C ASP A 558 -21.26 11.45 41.88
N ARG A 559 -21.88 10.28 42.08
CA ARG A 559 -22.02 9.22 41.09
C ARG A 559 -23.04 9.53 40.00
N ASN A 560 -23.95 10.45 40.25
CA ASN A 560 -25.00 10.84 39.34
C ASN A 560 -24.66 12.15 38.60
N ALA A 561 -23.45 12.66 38.85
CA ALA A 561 -23.00 13.86 38.19
C ALA A 561 -22.95 13.68 36.69
N ASP A 562 -23.15 14.71 35.98
CA ASP A 562 -23.15 14.89 34.55
C ASP A 562 -22.31 13.89 33.73
N TRP A 563 -22.65 13.76 32.46
CA TRP A 563 -21.87 13.06 31.45
C TRP A 563 -20.45 13.63 31.24
N GLU A 564 -20.00 14.54 32.06
CA GLU A 564 -18.66 15.14 32.07
C GLU A 564 -17.72 14.43 33.04
N TYR A 565 -17.09 13.36 32.58
CA TYR A 565 -16.14 12.54 33.40
C TYR A 565 -14.93 13.32 33.87
N SER A 566 -14.60 14.45 33.25
CA SER A 566 -13.55 15.34 33.74
C SER A 566 -13.77 15.85 35.15
N HIS A 567 -15.02 15.95 35.59
CA HIS A 567 -15.41 16.30 36.96
C HIS A 567 -15.27 15.08 37.91
N LEU A 568 -15.50 13.87 37.42
CA LEU A 568 -15.41 12.67 38.24
C LEU A 568 -13.96 12.29 38.53
N PHE A 569 -13.08 12.26 37.51
CA PHE A 569 -11.69 11.82 37.61
C PHE A 569 -10.74 12.96 38.00
N THR A 570 -11.06 13.71 39.05
CA THR A 570 -10.18 14.73 39.64
C THR A 570 -9.32 14.14 40.75
N SER A 571 -8.17 14.76 41.08
CA SER A 571 -7.32 14.33 42.20
C SER A 571 -8.05 14.38 43.54
N ALA A 572 -9.04 15.27 43.72
CA ALA A 572 -9.86 15.37 44.91
C ALA A 572 -10.77 14.14 45.12
N ASN A 573 -11.19 13.50 44.03
CA ASN A 573 -12.05 12.31 44.08
C ASN A 573 -11.23 11.00 44.16
N MET A 574 -9.90 11.08 44.17
CA MET A 574 -9.00 9.93 44.24
C MET A 574 -8.52 9.65 45.66
N GLY A 575 -8.75 8.45 46.12
CA GLY A 575 -8.35 7.98 47.46
C GLY A 575 -8.68 6.53 47.68
N ALA A 576 -8.14 5.93 48.73
CA ALA A 576 -8.38 4.53 49.08
C ALA A 576 -9.86 4.23 49.41
N ASP A 577 -10.56 5.26 49.88
CA ASP A 577 -12.00 5.23 50.21
C ASP A 577 -12.89 5.85 49.13
N LYS A 578 -12.30 6.21 47.97
CA LYS A 578 -13.00 6.89 46.87
C LYS A 578 -12.79 6.16 45.52
N ILE A 579 -12.04 6.80 44.62
CA ILE A 579 -11.72 6.30 43.30
C ILE A 579 -10.23 5.92 43.26
N TYR A 580 -9.91 4.72 42.87
CA TYR A 580 -8.55 4.29 42.60
C TYR A 580 -8.51 3.22 41.49
N LEU A 581 -7.37 3.09 40.79
CA LEU A 581 -7.17 2.09 39.77
C LEU A 581 -7.11 0.67 40.35
N ILE A 582 -7.74 -0.23 39.66
CA ILE A 582 -7.58 -1.67 39.81
C ILE A 582 -7.03 -2.25 38.50
N GLU A 583 -6.25 -3.28 38.55
CA GLU A 583 -5.68 -3.91 37.37
C GLU A 583 -6.50 -5.14 36.95
N ASN A 584 -6.90 -5.14 35.69
CA ASN A 584 -7.66 -6.21 35.05
C ASN A 584 -6.80 -6.95 34.00
N THR A 585 -5.48 -6.76 34.05
CA THR A 585 -4.53 -7.42 33.13
C THR A 585 -4.57 -8.92 33.34
N ASN A 586 -4.68 -9.66 32.25
CA ASN A 586 -4.54 -11.11 32.22
C ASN A 586 -3.14 -11.48 31.67
N LYS A 587 -2.56 -12.60 32.10
CA LYS A 587 -1.32 -13.09 31.51
C LYS A 587 -1.41 -13.36 30.01
N SER A 588 -2.60 -13.69 29.51
CA SER A 588 -2.86 -13.82 28.07
C SER A 588 -2.78 -12.50 27.29
N ASP A 589 -2.72 -11.36 27.98
CA ASP A 589 -2.63 -10.05 27.32
C ASP A 589 -1.22 -9.72 26.79
N SER A 590 -0.25 -10.61 27.03
CA SER A 590 1.13 -10.43 26.56
C SER A 590 1.66 -11.73 25.96
N TYR A 591 2.56 -11.60 24.98
CA TYR A 591 3.24 -12.74 24.37
C TYR A 591 4.60 -12.35 23.81
N THR A 592 5.49 -13.35 23.69
CA THR A 592 6.75 -13.24 22.96
C THR A 592 6.77 -14.24 21.82
N SER A 593 7.43 -13.91 20.73
CA SER A 593 7.57 -14.79 19.58
C SER A 593 8.90 -14.57 18.86
N ASP A 594 9.51 -15.69 18.48
CA ASP A 594 10.67 -15.72 17.59
C ASP A 594 10.34 -16.49 16.33
N ASN A 595 10.78 -16.01 15.18
CA ASN A 595 10.73 -16.82 13.98
C ASN A 595 12.04 -16.82 13.22
N PHE A 596 12.36 -17.94 12.62
CA PHE A 596 13.51 -18.13 11.73
C PHE A 596 13.04 -18.67 10.38
N LEU A 597 13.49 -18.04 9.30
CA LEU A 597 13.32 -18.51 7.94
C LEU A 597 14.68 -18.68 7.30
N GLY A 598 15.02 -19.92 6.92
CA GLY A 598 16.19 -20.23 6.08
C GLY A 598 15.72 -20.71 4.70
N ALA A 599 16.28 -20.16 3.63
CA ALA A 599 15.88 -20.53 2.28
C ALA A 599 17.07 -20.67 1.33
N GLY A 600 16.95 -21.59 0.40
CA GLY A 600 17.87 -21.73 -0.73
C GLY A 600 17.08 -21.97 -2.01
N TYR A 601 17.61 -21.48 -3.14
CA TYR A 601 16.99 -21.75 -4.44
C TYR A 601 18.02 -21.98 -5.52
N VAL A 602 17.60 -22.70 -6.55
CA VAL A 602 18.30 -22.83 -7.82
C VAL A 602 17.30 -22.71 -8.97
N SER A 603 17.67 -21.98 -10.00
CA SER A 603 16.87 -21.86 -11.22
C SER A 603 17.73 -21.72 -12.46
N ALA A 604 17.13 -22.06 -13.60
CA ALA A 604 17.72 -21.89 -14.92
C ALA A 604 16.80 -21.04 -15.79
N ARG A 605 17.32 -19.92 -16.27
CA ARG A 605 16.66 -19.16 -17.33
C ARG A 605 17.16 -19.71 -18.65
N LEU A 606 16.24 -20.26 -19.44
CA LEU A 606 16.50 -20.90 -20.73
C LEU A 606 16.06 -19.93 -21.82
N ASN A 607 17.00 -19.33 -22.54
CA ASN A 607 16.72 -18.43 -23.65
C ASN A 607 16.98 -19.19 -24.95
N TYR A 608 15.97 -19.38 -25.79
CA TYR A 608 16.09 -20.04 -27.09
C TYR A 608 15.72 -19.06 -28.21
N GLY A 609 16.73 -18.57 -28.90
CA GLY A 609 16.61 -17.44 -29.80
C GLY A 609 16.01 -16.21 -29.10
N GLU A 610 15.31 -15.38 -29.87
CA GLU A 610 14.63 -14.17 -29.35
C GLU A 610 13.18 -14.45 -28.90
N LYS A 611 12.65 -15.64 -29.20
CA LYS A 611 11.22 -15.94 -29.10
C LYS A 611 10.84 -16.64 -27.80
N LEU A 612 11.60 -17.63 -27.36
CA LEU A 612 11.22 -18.47 -26.23
C LEU A 612 12.17 -18.25 -25.07
N ASN A 613 11.60 -17.81 -23.94
CA ASN A 613 12.33 -17.66 -22.69
C ASN A 613 11.56 -18.40 -21.59
N ALA A 614 12.25 -19.18 -20.78
CA ALA A 614 11.67 -19.89 -19.65
C ALA A 614 12.55 -19.75 -18.41
N ASN A 615 11.95 -19.61 -17.23
CA ASN A 615 12.64 -19.72 -15.94
C ASN A 615 12.04 -20.92 -15.20
N VAL A 616 12.87 -21.91 -14.94
CA VAL A 616 12.47 -23.15 -14.24
C VAL A 616 13.36 -23.30 -13.02
N GLY A 617 12.76 -23.52 -11.86
CA GLY A 617 13.55 -23.71 -10.66
C GLY A 617 12.73 -24.14 -9.45
N VAL A 618 13.43 -24.31 -8.37
CA VAL A 618 12.87 -24.72 -7.08
C VAL A 618 13.50 -23.90 -5.96
N ARG A 619 12.67 -23.56 -5.00
CA ARG A 619 13.05 -22.95 -3.74
C ARG A 619 12.69 -23.89 -2.59
N VAL A 620 13.56 -24.01 -1.63
CA VAL A 620 13.36 -24.74 -0.38
C VAL A 620 13.32 -23.71 0.73
N GLU A 621 12.33 -23.79 1.63
CA GLU A 621 12.28 -22.96 2.82
C GLU A 621 12.14 -23.84 4.06
N TYR A 622 13.02 -23.61 5.03
CA TYR A 622 12.87 -24.05 6.41
C TYR A 622 12.33 -22.89 7.23
N TYR A 623 11.21 -23.09 7.90
CA TYR A 623 10.57 -22.10 8.75
C TYR A 623 10.35 -22.68 10.15
N ASN A 624 10.76 -21.95 11.18
CA ASN A 624 10.48 -22.27 12.57
C ASN A 624 9.84 -21.06 13.25
N LEU A 625 8.74 -21.29 13.94
CA LEU A 625 8.01 -20.31 14.75
C LEU A 625 7.96 -20.80 16.19
N LYS A 626 8.41 -19.95 17.10
CA LYS A 626 8.23 -20.12 18.54
C LYS A 626 7.35 -19.01 19.07
N LEU A 627 6.43 -19.36 19.97
CA LEU A 627 5.55 -18.41 20.61
C LEU A 627 5.27 -18.87 22.03
N ASP A 628 5.47 -17.95 22.96
CA ASP A 628 5.21 -18.13 24.38
C ASP A 628 4.12 -17.15 24.84
N GLY A 629 3.07 -17.68 25.47
CA GLY A 629 1.93 -16.91 25.95
C GLY A 629 1.05 -17.73 26.88
N TYR A 630 -0.21 -17.33 27.04
CA TYR A 630 -1.17 -18.01 27.88
C TYR A 630 -2.53 -18.12 27.17
N GLU A 631 -3.29 -19.17 27.47
CA GLU A 631 -4.70 -19.28 27.09
C GLU A 631 -5.51 -18.11 27.70
N PRO A 632 -6.72 -17.82 27.19
CA PRO A 632 -7.54 -16.69 27.68
C PRO A 632 -7.87 -16.73 29.17
N ASP A 633 -7.78 -17.89 29.79
CA ASP A 633 -7.94 -18.06 31.24
C ASP A 633 -6.75 -17.48 32.05
N GLY A 634 -5.63 -17.17 31.40
CA GLY A 634 -4.39 -16.68 32.03
C GLY A 634 -3.68 -17.67 32.89
N VAL A 635 -4.10 -18.93 32.92
CA VAL A 635 -3.56 -19.98 33.78
C VAL A 635 -2.72 -20.96 32.99
N LYS A 636 -3.25 -21.47 31.88
CA LYS A 636 -2.61 -22.46 31.04
C LYS A 636 -1.58 -21.82 30.12
N PRO A 637 -0.30 -22.16 30.18
CA PRO A 637 0.69 -21.64 29.25
C PRO A 637 0.48 -22.23 27.84
N VAL A 638 0.74 -21.41 26.83
CA VAL A 638 0.83 -21.80 25.42
C VAL A 638 2.28 -21.63 24.99
N ASN A 639 2.94 -22.76 24.74
CA ASN A 639 4.30 -22.79 24.20
C ASN A 639 4.24 -23.48 22.84
N LEU A 640 4.33 -22.70 21.77
CA LEU A 640 4.31 -23.20 20.42
C LEU A 640 5.74 -23.26 19.88
N ASP A 641 6.14 -24.40 19.32
CA ASP A 641 7.38 -24.56 18.55
C ASP A 641 7.03 -25.41 17.31
N GLN A 642 6.80 -24.71 16.21
CA GLN A 642 6.40 -25.31 14.93
C GLN A 642 7.49 -25.11 13.88
N SER A 643 7.89 -26.19 13.22
CA SER A 643 8.83 -26.12 12.11
C SER A 643 8.30 -26.84 10.88
N THR A 644 8.59 -26.27 9.71
CA THR A 644 8.24 -26.85 8.40
C THR A 644 9.42 -26.73 7.45
N THR A 645 9.53 -27.70 6.57
CA THR A 645 10.49 -27.64 5.42
C THR A 645 9.71 -27.94 4.16
N ASP A 646 9.63 -26.96 3.29
CA ASP A 646 8.74 -26.99 2.13
C ASP A 646 9.49 -26.74 0.82
N LEU A 647 9.00 -27.38 -0.25
CA LEU A 647 9.48 -27.20 -1.62
C LEU A 647 8.50 -26.35 -2.41
N PHE A 648 9.03 -25.36 -3.12
CA PHE A 648 8.29 -24.40 -3.94
C PHE A 648 8.83 -24.42 -5.38
N PRO A 649 8.37 -25.36 -6.22
CA PRO A 649 8.68 -25.34 -7.65
C PRO A 649 7.97 -24.20 -8.34
N SER A 650 8.63 -23.63 -9.37
CA SER A 650 7.99 -22.66 -10.25
C SER A 650 8.54 -22.72 -11.67
N VAL A 651 7.66 -22.40 -12.61
CA VAL A 651 7.96 -22.33 -14.04
C VAL A 651 7.29 -21.08 -14.59
N ASN A 652 8.08 -20.22 -15.22
CA ASN A 652 7.59 -19.02 -15.91
C ASN A 652 8.10 -19.08 -17.35
N VAL A 653 7.21 -19.03 -18.33
CA VAL A 653 7.51 -19.11 -19.76
C VAL A 653 7.00 -17.87 -20.46
N SER A 654 7.78 -17.32 -21.36
CA SER A 654 7.44 -16.20 -22.22
C SER A 654 7.72 -16.54 -23.66
N TYR A 655 6.74 -16.38 -24.54
CA TYR A 655 6.85 -16.55 -25.96
C TYR A 655 6.59 -15.23 -26.70
N ASN A 656 7.60 -14.73 -27.39
CA ASN A 656 7.53 -13.54 -28.21
C ASN A 656 7.11 -13.91 -29.64
N PHE A 657 5.87 -13.64 -30.04
CA PHE A 657 5.45 -13.83 -31.44
C PHE A 657 6.24 -12.93 -32.38
N ASN A 658 6.47 -11.70 -31.93
CA ASN A 658 7.31 -10.67 -32.51
C ASN A 658 7.64 -9.62 -31.45
N GLU A 659 8.31 -8.55 -31.83
CA GLU A 659 8.72 -7.45 -30.91
C GLU A 659 7.55 -6.77 -30.17
N LYS A 660 6.33 -6.88 -30.67
CA LYS A 660 5.13 -6.22 -30.10
C LYS A 660 4.20 -7.15 -29.36
N HIS A 661 4.27 -8.45 -29.57
CA HIS A 661 3.29 -9.42 -29.08
C HIS A 661 3.96 -10.51 -28.26
N GLN A 662 3.55 -10.68 -27.03
CA GLN A 662 4.13 -11.63 -26.08
C GLN A 662 3.03 -12.40 -25.35
N LEU A 663 3.24 -13.69 -25.13
CA LEU A 663 2.41 -14.54 -24.29
C LEU A 663 3.25 -15.05 -23.12
N ARG A 664 2.71 -14.96 -21.91
CA ARG A 664 3.31 -15.51 -20.69
C ARG A 664 2.45 -16.60 -20.12
N LEU A 665 3.11 -17.64 -19.62
CA LEU A 665 2.52 -18.71 -18.82
C LEU A 665 3.34 -18.85 -17.55
N ALA A 666 2.68 -18.96 -16.40
CA ALA A 666 3.37 -19.15 -15.14
C ALA A 666 2.64 -20.19 -14.28
N TYR A 667 3.42 -21.02 -13.62
CA TYR A 667 2.98 -21.90 -12.56
C TYR A 667 3.92 -21.79 -11.36
N GLY A 668 3.41 -21.82 -10.16
CA GLY A 668 4.23 -21.96 -8.98
C GLY A 668 3.42 -22.27 -7.73
N ARG A 669 4.06 -23.01 -6.82
CA ARG A 669 3.55 -23.28 -5.48
C ARG A 669 3.99 -22.17 -4.53
N SER A 670 3.13 -21.78 -3.62
CA SER A 670 3.41 -20.80 -2.56
C SER A 670 2.78 -21.22 -1.24
N VAL A 671 3.16 -20.55 -0.16
CA VAL A 671 2.64 -20.77 1.19
C VAL A 671 2.00 -19.50 1.70
N ASN A 672 1.02 -19.63 2.58
CA ASN A 672 0.50 -18.56 3.41
C ASN A 672 0.54 -19.03 4.86
N ARG A 673 1.48 -18.48 5.61
CA ARG A 673 1.71 -18.81 7.02
C ARG A 673 0.71 -18.07 7.89
N ALA A 674 0.34 -18.70 9.03
CA ALA A 674 -0.50 -18.04 10.01
C ALA A 674 0.19 -16.78 10.58
N GLU A 675 -0.58 -15.74 10.81
CA GLU A 675 -0.12 -14.49 11.43
C GLU A 675 -0.12 -14.62 12.96
N PHE A 676 0.69 -13.82 13.63
CA PHE A 676 0.76 -13.88 15.10
C PHE A 676 -0.61 -13.73 15.76
N ARG A 677 -1.40 -12.77 15.25
CA ARG A 677 -2.74 -12.51 15.80
C ARG A 677 -3.72 -13.66 15.61
N GLU A 678 -3.53 -14.44 14.56
CA GLU A 678 -4.36 -15.61 14.27
C GLU A 678 -4.02 -16.79 15.16
N ILE A 679 -2.79 -16.84 15.71
CA ILE A 679 -2.30 -17.94 16.54
C ILE A 679 -2.43 -17.61 18.03
N VAL A 680 -2.14 -16.35 18.43
CA VAL A 680 -2.08 -15.95 19.84
C VAL A 680 -3.47 -15.97 20.47
N PRO A 681 -3.67 -16.67 21.58
CA PRO A 681 -4.98 -16.73 22.24
C PRO A 681 -5.42 -15.44 22.93
N TYR A 682 -4.66 -14.34 22.82
CA TYR A 682 -5.03 -13.04 23.37
C TYR A 682 -6.40 -12.58 22.88
N VAL A 683 -7.29 -12.25 23.81
CA VAL A 683 -8.63 -11.74 23.51
C VAL A 683 -8.62 -10.22 23.55
N TYR A 684 -9.00 -9.57 22.43
CA TYR A 684 -9.23 -8.13 22.40
C TYR A 684 -10.63 -7.81 21.94
N TYR A 685 -11.14 -6.66 22.37
CA TYR A 685 -12.43 -6.16 21.95
C TYR A 685 -12.23 -5.20 20.77
N ASP A 686 -12.83 -5.55 19.63
CA ASP A 686 -12.92 -4.67 18.46
C ASP A 686 -14.14 -3.77 18.64
N PHE A 687 -13.88 -2.48 18.86
CA PHE A 687 -14.93 -1.49 19.11
C PHE A 687 -15.81 -1.22 17.89
N GLU A 688 -15.24 -1.27 16.70
CA GLU A 688 -16.01 -1.03 15.46
C GLU A 688 -16.94 -2.21 15.14
N ARG A 689 -16.53 -3.42 15.47
CA ARG A 689 -17.29 -4.66 15.22
C ARG A 689 -18.14 -5.11 16.40
N PHE A 690 -18.01 -4.47 17.54
CA PHE A 690 -18.66 -4.89 18.80
C PHE A 690 -18.39 -6.36 19.17
N ALA A 691 -17.20 -6.84 18.94
CA ALA A 691 -16.85 -8.24 19.07
C ALA A 691 -15.50 -8.47 19.72
N ASN A 692 -15.37 -9.58 20.44
CA ASN A 692 -14.08 -10.09 20.88
C ASN A 692 -13.43 -10.89 19.75
N ILE A 693 -12.12 -10.79 19.60
CA ILE A 693 -11.34 -11.57 18.64
C ILE A 693 -10.21 -12.28 19.39
N SER A 694 -10.03 -13.58 19.15
CA SER A 694 -8.93 -14.37 19.69
C SER A 694 -8.27 -15.23 18.61
N GLY A 695 -6.99 -15.51 18.77
CA GLY A 695 -6.28 -16.44 17.88
C GLY A 695 -6.56 -17.92 18.22
N ASN A 696 -6.03 -18.80 17.36
CA ASN A 696 -6.08 -20.25 17.47
C ASN A 696 -4.69 -20.84 17.23
N ALA A 697 -4.06 -21.32 18.29
CA ALA A 697 -2.72 -21.91 18.25
C ALA A 697 -2.62 -23.23 17.43
N GLN A 698 -3.73 -23.79 17.00
CA GLN A 698 -3.78 -25.05 16.22
C GLN A 698 -3.76 -24.84 14.71
N LEU A 699 -3.63 -23.59 14.24
CA LEU A 699 -3.61 -23.28 12.82
C LEU A 699 -2.42 -23.90 12.10
N LYS A 700 -2.69 -24.37 10.87
CA LYS A 700 -1.69 -24.90 9.94
C LYS A 700 -1.41 -23.90 8.84
N ASN A 701 -0.23 -24.00 8.23
CA ASN A 701 0.09 -23.23 7.03
C ASN A 701 -0.85 -23.62 5.87
N ALA A 702 -1.31 -22.61 5.13
CA ALA A 702 -2.06 -22.81 3.90
C ALA A 702 -1.10 -22.86 2.69
N TYR A 703 -1.37 -23.73 1.73
CA TYR A 703 -0.55 -23.82 0.51
C TYR A 703 -1.40 -23.47 -0.71
N ALA A 704 -0.79 -22.73 -1.63
CA ALA A 704 -1.47 -22.30 -2.85
C ALA A 704 -0.74 -22.80 -4.11
N ASN A 705 -1.50 -23.28 -5.09
CA ASN A 705 -1.05 -23.50 -6.45
C ASN A 705 -1.54 -22.34 -7.32
N ASN A 706 -0.61 -21.66 -7.98
CA ASN A 706 -0.86 -20.48 -8.78
C ASN A 706 -0.63 -20.80 -10.25
N VAL A 707 -1.59 -20.45 -11.11
CA VAL A 707 -1.49 -20.57 -12.58
C VAL A 707 -1.86 -19.22 -13.19
N ASP A 708 -1.04 -18.72 -14.07
CA ASP A 708 -1.23 -17.46 -14.76
C ASP A 708 -1.02 -17.62 -16.28
N ILE A 709 -1.88 -16.95 -17.05
CA ILE A 709 -1.71 -16.74 -18.47
C ILE A 709 -1.88 -15.24 -18.75
N ARG A 710 -0.98 -14.64 -19.55
CA ARG A 710 -1.09 -13.23 -19.90
C ARG A 710 -0.59 -12.97 -21.31
N TYR A 711 -1.45 -12.39 -22.13
CA TYR A 711 -1.09 -11.85 -23.44
C TYR A 711 -0.82 -10.35 -23.32
N GLU A 712 0.28 -9.90 -23.93
CA GLU A 712 0.74 -8.52 -23.89
C GLU A 712 0.99 -8.02 -25.33
N PHE A 713 0.48 -6.82 -25.59
CA PHE A 713 0.68 -6.09 -26.82
C PHE A 713 1.29 -4.72 -26.53
N TYR A 714 2.41 -4.43 -27.16
CA TYR A 714 3.18 -3.20 -27.04
C TYR A 714 3.12 -2.43 -28.37
N PRO A 715 2.06 -1.63 -28.61
CA PRO A 715 1.88 -0.93 -29.91
C PRO A 715 3.02 0.02 -30.23
N SER A 716 3.45 0.81 -29.25
CA SER A 716 4.55 1.77 -29.34
C SER A 716 5.21 2.01 -28.00
N ALA A 717 6.28 2.82 -27.96
CA ALA A 717 6.99 3.19 -26.75
C ALA A 717 6.04 3.81 -25.71
N GLY A 718 6.02 3.27 -24.49
CA GLY A 718 5.16 3.75 -23.40
C GLY A 718 3.72 3.27 -23.45
N GLU A 719 3.33 2.48 -24.45
CA GLU A 719 1.99 1.91 -24.59
C GLU A 719 1.97 0.41 -24.27
N THR A 720 0.89 -0.03 -23.65
CA THR A 720 0.67 -1.46 -23.38
C THR A 720 -0.82 -1.78 -23.39
N VAL A 721 -1.15 -2.94 -23.92
CA VAL A 721 -2.46 -3.58 -23.77
C VAL A 721 -2.20 -5.00 -23.32
N SER A 722 -2.72 -5.38 -22.17
CA SER A 722 -2.58 -6.75 -21.71
C SER A 722 -3.88 -7.35 -21.23
N LEU A 723 -4.08 -8.61 -21.54
CA LEU A 723 -5.19 -9.43 -21.07
C LEU A 723 -4.61 -10.63 -20.35
N GLY A 724 -4.96 -10.78 -19.07
CA GLY A 724 -4.49 -11.87 -18.21
C GLY A 724 -5.63 -12.68 -17.62
N GLY A 725 -5.38 -13.97 -17.41
CA GLY A 725 -6.21 -14.85 -16.61
C GLY A 725 -5.38 -15.50 -15.52
N PHE A 726 -5.98 -15.73 -14.37
CA PHE A 726 -5.31 -16.44 -13.27
C PHE A 726 -6.24 -17.41 -12.56
N TYR A 727 -5.64 -18.45 -11.99
CA TYR A 727 -6.29 -19.40 -11.08
C TYR A 727 -5.38 -19.62 -9.87
N LYS A 728 -5.96 -19.63 -8.68
CA LYS A 728 -5.29 -19.89 -7.41
C LYS A 728 -6.14 -20.88 -6.61
N GLY A 729 -5.59 -22.06 -6.35
CA GLY A 729 -6.22 -23.08 -5.54
C GLY A 729 -5.47 -23.25 -4.21
N PHE A 730 -6.18 -23.12 -3.09
CA PHE A 730 -5.62 -23.21 -1.75
C PHE A 730 -6.04 -24.51 -1.06
N ASN A 731 -5.11 -25.11 -0.35
CA ASN A 731 -5.35 -26.16 0.63
C ASN A 731 -5.19 -25.58 2.04
N ASP A 732 -6.08 -25.94 2.94
CA ASP A 732 -6.12 -25.46 4.33
C ASP A 732 -6.08 -23.92 4.47
N PRO A 733 -6.84 -23.13 3.68
CA PRO A 733 -6.83 -21.68 3.83
C PRO A 733 -7.27 -21.26 5.21
N ILE A 734 -6.62 -20.24 5.78
CA ILE A 734 -6.95 -19.70 7.09
C ILE A 734 -8.06 -18.66 6.92
N GLU A 735 -9.20 -18.91 7.56
CA GLU A 735 -10.38 -18.08 7.48
C GLU A 735 -10.84 -17.65 8.88
N GLN A 736 -11.37 -16.44 8.98
CA GLN A 736 -12.05 -15.97 10.18
C GLN A 736 -13.35 -16.74 10.36
N THR A 737 -13.64 -17.14 11.57
CA THR A 737 -14.85 -17.86 11.96
C THR A 737 -15.37 -17.31 13.28
N TYR A 738 -16.54 -17.77 13.65
CA TYR A 738 -17.18 -17.41 14.89
C TYR A 738 -17.13 -18.55 15.89
N HIS A 739 -17.02 -18.20 17.17
CA HIS A 739 -17.16 -19.13 18.30
C HIS A 739 -18.09 -18.53 19.34
N GLU A 740 -19.07 -19.31 19.81
CA GLU A 740 -19.92 -18.90 20.94
C GLU A 740 -19.16 -19.08 22.25
N ALA A 741 -18.86 -17.97 22.92
CA ALA A 741 -18.23 -17.95 24.23
C ALA A 741 -19.10 -17.17 25.22
N GLY A 742 -19.89 -17.87 25.98
CA GLY A 742 -20.69 -17.27 27.07
C GLY A 742 -21.68 -16.21 26.57
N SER A 743 -21.58 -14.98 27.07
CA SER A 743 -22.52 -13.89 26.79
C SER A 743 -22.14 -12.97 25.62
N GLY A 744 -21.12 -13.32 24.79
CA GLY A 744 -20.63 -12.43 23.74
C GLY A 744 -20.26 -13.10 22.43
N VAL A 745 -20.20 -12.27 21.36
CA VAL A 745 -19.68 -12.67 20.07
C VAL A 745 -18.15 -12.75 20.16
N GLN A 746 -17.58 -13.88 19.82
CA GLN A 746 -16.14 -14.07 19.73
C GLN A 746 -15.75 -14.61 18.37
N TYR A 747 -14.95 -13.86 17.63
CA TYR A 747 -14.30 -14.32 16.40
C TYR A 747 -13.00 -15.03 16.72
N THR A 748 -12.71 -16.04 15.92
CA THR A 748 -11.44 -16.77 15.93
C THR A 748 -11.04 -17.12 14.49
N PHE A 749 -10.06 -18.00 14.32
CA PHE A 749 -9.55 -18.41 13.02
C PHE A 749 -9.53 -19.95 12.91
N MET A 750 -9.75 -20.45 11.71
CA MET A 750 -9.68 -21.88 11.42
C MET A 750 -9.12 -22.15 10.03
N ASN A 751 -8.59 -23.35 9.80
CA ASN A 751 -8.29 -23.81 8.46
C ASN A 751 -9.57 -24.37 7.83
N ALA A 752 -10.06 -23.73 6.78
CA ALA A 752 -11.11 -24.29 5.94
C ALA A 752 -10.57 -25.50 5.13
N ASP A 753 -11.43 -26.23 4.42
CA ASP A 753 -11.00 -27.37 3.61
C ASP A 753 -10.17 -26.93 2.41
N ARG A 754 -10.73 -26.05 1.60
CA ARG A 754 -10.06 -25.48 0.44
C ARG A 754 -10.67 -24.13 0.08
N SER A 755 -9.93 -23.34 -0.71
CA SER A 755 -10.51 -22.20 -1.39
C SER A 755 -9.92 -22.04 -2.79
N GLU A 756 -10.65 -21.34 -3.63
CA GLU A 756 -10.23 -21.05 -4.99
C GLU A 756 -10.53 -19.60 -5.35
N ALA A 757 -9.67 -19.03 -6.19
CA ALA A 757 -9.88 -17.72 -6.78
C ALA A 757 -9.47 -17.78 -8.25
N LEU A 758 -10.34 -17.33 -9.13
CA LEU A 758 -10.05 -17.18 -10.55
C LEU A 758 -10.47 -15.81 -11.03
N GLY A 759 -9.77 -15.26 -12.02
CA GLY A 759 -10.10 -13.94 -12.53
C GLY A 759 -9.50 -13.63 -13.88
N LEU A 760 -10.05 -12.56 -14.47
CA LEU A 760 -9.56 -11.95 -15.70
C LEU A 760 -9.14 -10.51 -15.39
N GLU A 761 -8.00 -10.09 -15.92
CA GLU A 761 -7.45 -8.74 -15.79
C GLU A 761 -7.23 -8.13 -17.19
N LEU A 762 -7.72 -6.92 -17.40
CA LEU A 762 -7.45 -6.10 -18.58
C LEU A 762 -6.69 -4.84 -18.15
N ASP A 763 -5.56 -4.59 -18.80
CA ASP A 763 -4.73 -3.42 -18.56
C ASP A 763 -4.43 -2.74 -19.90
N VAL A 764 -4.79 -1.46 -20.01
CA VAL A 764 -4.63 -0.64 -21.21
C VAL A 764 -3.95 0.65 -20.83
N LYS A 765 -2.86 0.95 -21.51
CA LYS A 765 -2.22 2.26 -21.50
C LYS A 765 -1.98 2.69 -22.94
N LYS A 766 -2.63 3.76 -23.37
CA LYS A 766 -2.65 4.19 -24.76
C LYS A 766 -2.53 5.71 -24.88
N GLN A 767 -1.65 6.18 -25.75
CA GLN A 767 -1.64 7.58 -26.20
C GLN A 767 -2.80 7.81 -27.15
N LEU A 768 -3.43 8.96 -27.08
CA LEU A 768 -4.59 9.31 -27.91
C LEU A 768 -4.21 10.15 -29.15
N ASP A 769 -2.95 10.01 -29.59
CA ASP A 769 -2.41 10.67 -30.80
C ASP A 769 -3.12 10.24 -32.08
N PHE A 770 -3.62 9.00 -32.15
CA PHE A 770 -4.38 8.47 -33.28
C PHE A 770 -5.71 9.20 -33.54
N ILE A 771 -6.23 9.94 -32.57
CA ILE A 771 -7.40 10.85 -32.70
C ILE A 771 -7.01 12.33 -32.66
N GLY A 772 -5.70 12.65 -32.79
CA GLY A 772 -5.18 14.02 -32.83
C GLY A 772 -4.87 14.63 -31.45
N LEU A 773 -5.06 13.90 -30.34
CA LEU A 773 -4.81 14.37 -28.96
C LEU A 773 -3.43 13.90 -28.46
N LYS A 774 -2.35 14.48 -29.03
CA LYS A 774 -0.97 14.04 -28.85
C LYS A 774 -0.45 14.08 -27.40
N ASP A 775 -0.97 15.00 -26.59
CA ASP A 775 -0.52 15.20 -25.19
C ASP A 775 -1.41 14.44 -24.19
N LEU A 776 -2.37 13.65 -24.67
CA LEU A 776 -3.35 12.96 -23.83
C LEU A 776 -3.12 11.44 -23.87
N SER A 777 -3.03 10.81 -22.70
CA SER A 777 -2.99 9.37 -22.57
C SER A 777 -4.17 8.85 -21.76
N PHE A 778 -4.64 7.67 -22.12
CA PHE A 778 -5.69 6.92 -21.46
C PHE A 778 -5.10 5.72 -20.74
N VAL A 779 -5.51 5.51 -19.50
CA VAL A 779 -5.16 4.33 -18.70
C VAL A 779 -6.45 3.68 -18.23
N PHE A 780 -6.54 2.38 -18.38
CA PHE A 780 -7.64 1.55 -17.87
C PHE A 780 -7.08 0.27 -17.27
N ASN A 781 -7.51 -0.02 -16.06
CA ASN A 781 -7.25 -1.28 -15.38
C ASN A 781 -8.57 -1.85 -14.87
N GLY A 782 -8.94 -3.02 -15.34
CA GLY A 782 -10.14 -3.70 -14.90
C GLY A 782 -9.85 -5.14 -14.52
N ALA A 783 -10.50 -5.65 -13.48
CA ALA A 783 -10.47 -7.06 -13.13
C ALA A 783 -11.86 -7.55 -12.74
N ILE A 784 -12.16 -8.79 -13.11
CA ILE A 784 -13.32 -9.55 -12.65
C ILE A 784 -12.78 -10.79 -11.96
N ILE A 785 -13.22 -11.02 -10.73
CA ILE A 785 -12.64 -12.05 -9.86
C ILE A 785 -13.79 -12.82 -9.19
N HIS A 786 -13.71 -14.13 -9.26
CA HIS A 786 -14.58 -15.04 -8.53
C HIS A 786 -13.76 -15.82 -7.51
N SER A 787 -14.24 -15.89 -6.27
CA SER A 787 -13.62 -16.73 -5.23
C SER A 787 -14.67 -17.51 -4.46
N LYS A 788 -14.24 -18.64 -3.89
CA LYS A 788 -15.07 -19.44 -3.03
C LYS A 788 -14.23 -20.20 -2.00
N VAL A 789 -14.68 -20.13 -0.75
CA VAL A 789 -14.16 -20.92 0.37
C VAL A 789 -15.11 -22.09 0.60
N TYR A 790 -14.55 -23.27 0.77
CA TYR A 790 -15.27 -24.51 1.08
C TYR A 790 -14.88 -24.95 2.48
N PHE A 791 -15.87 -25.10 3.33
CA PHE A 791 -15.68 -25.59 4.69
C PHE A 791 -15.89 -27.10 4.75
N LYS A 792 -15.33 -27.74 5.75
CA LYS A 792 -15.46 -29.19 5.95
C LYS A 792 -16.92 -29.57 6.19
N GLU A 793 -17.32 -30.75 5.72
CA GLU A 793 -18.65 -31.29 5.97
C GLU A 793 -18.89 -31.40 7.47
N GLY A 794 -20.03 -30.94 7.96
CA GLY A 794 -20.38 -30.87 9.39
C GLY A 794 -19.85 -29.60 10.11
N SER A 795 -19.19 -28.70 9.42
CA SER A 795 -18.90 -27.34 9.95
C SER A 795 -20.18 -26.52 10.04
N PHE A 796 -20.29 -25.65 11.04
CA PHE A 796 -21.36 -24.65 11.10
C PHE A 796 -21.18 -23.55 10.04
N GLU A 797 -19.94 -23.34 9.56
CA GLU A 797 -19.63 -22.35 8.53
C GLU A 797 -20.24 -22.72 7.17
N ARG A 798 -20.68 -21.72 6.42
CA ARG A 798 -21.21 -21.86 5.07
C ARG A 798 -20.20 -21.44 4.02
N ASN A 799 -20.23 -22.14 2.87
CA ASN A 799 -19.42 -21.77 1.72
C ASN A 799 -19.74 -20.33 1.29
N ARG A 800 -18.71 -19.49 1.17
CA ARG A 800 -18.81 -18.05 0.88
C ARG A 800 -17.65 -17.56 0.02
N PRO A 801 -17.70 -16.36 -0.58
CA PRO A 801 -16.54 -15.73 -1.14
C PRO A 801 -15.44 -15.53 -0.08
N MET A 802 -14.18 -15.45 -0.51
CA MET A 802 -13.07 -15.11 0.39
C MET A 802 -13.29 -13.71 1.00
N GLN A 803 -13.02 -13.58 2.31
CA GLN A 803 -13.11 -12.29 3.01
C GLN A 803 -12.18 -11.25 2.38
N GLY A 804 -12.66 -10.02 2.20
CA GLY A 804 -11.92 -8.92 1.59
C GLY A 804 -11.86 -8.96 0.06
N GLN A 805 -12.31 -10.05 -0.58
CA GLN A 805 -12.29 -10.18 -2.04
C GLN A 805 -13.46 -9.42 -2.67
N SER A 806 -13.13 -8.54 -3.63
CA SER A 806 -14.10 -7.84 -4.45
C SER A 806 -14.32 -8.55 -5.79
N PRO A 807 -15.58 -8.75 -6.25
CA PRO A 807 -15.84 -9.44 -7.51
C PRO A 807 -15.40 -8.66 -8.75
N TYR A 808 -15.21 -7.37 -8.64
CA TYR A 808 -14.63 -6.54 -9.70
C TYR A 808 -13.93 -5.32 -9.14
N LEU A 809 -12.97 -4.81 -9.89
CA LEU A 809 -12.35 -3.51 -9.67
C LEU A 809 -12.14 -2.81 -11.01
N ILE A 810 -12.25 -1.48 -10.99
CA ILE A 810 -12.06 -0.61 -12.16
C ILE A 810 -11.25 0.61 -11.72
N ASN A 811 -10.12 0.80 -12.38
CA ASN A 811 -9.33 2.02 -12.31
C ASN A 811 -9.22 2.59 -13.73
N THR A 812 -9.58 3.84 -13.91
CA THR A 812 -9.42 4.49 -15.22
C THR A 812 -8.95 5.92 -15.06
N GLY A 813 -8.16 6.40 -16.00
CA GLY A 813 -7.60 7.74 -15.93
C GLY A 813 -7.28 8.33 -17.28
N LEU A 814 -7.37 9.65 -17.33
CA LEU A 814 -6.88 10.48 -18.42
C LEU A 814 -5.73 11.33 -17.90
N PHE A 815 -4.61 11.31 -18.60
CA PHE A 815 -3.42 12.07 -18.27
C PHE A 815 -3.07 12.98 -19.44
N TYR A 816 -3.13 14.28 -19.20
CA TYR A 816 -2.63 15.30 -20.11
C TYR A 816 -1.23 15.71 -19.67
N GLN A 817 -0.27 15.70 -20.58
CA GLN A 817 1.09 16.16 -20.35
C GLN A 817 1.62 16.89 -21.55
N ASN A 818 1.92 18.18 -21.38
CA ASN A 818 2.57 19.00 -22.40
C ASN A 818 3.88 19.56 -21.84
N ASP A 819 5.00 18.98 -22.25
CA ASP A 819 6.33 19.33 -21.75
C ASP A 819 6.79 20.70 -22.23
N ASN A 820 6.29 21.18 -23.39
CA ASN A 820 6.66 22.48 -23.94
C ASN A 820 6.18 23.65 -23.06
N ASN A 821 4.97 23.53 -22.53
CA ASN A 821 4.44 24.55 -21.62
C ASN A 821 4.53 24.14 -20.14
N GLY A 822 5.06 22.94 -19.84
CA GLY A 822 5.22 22.42 -18.48
C GLY A 822 3.90 22.19 -17.74
N LEU A 823 2.79 21.96 -18.45
CA LEU A 823 1.47 21.69 -17.88
C LEU A 823 1.18 20.20 -17.87
N SER A 824 0.78 19.67 -16.71
CA SER A 824 0.20 18.34 -16.60
C SER A 824 -1.12 18.39 -15.84
N ALA A 825 -2.07 17.54 -16.23
CA ALA A 825 -3.35 17.36 -15.55
C ALA A 825 -3.76 15.89 -15.60
N SER A 826 -4.49 15.44 -14.60
CA SER A 826 -5.08 14.10 -14.63
C SER A 826 -6.47 14.05 -14.02
N VAL A 827 -7.27 13.13 -14.52
CA VAL A 827 -8.57 12.73 -13.97
C VAL A 827 -8.51 11.24 -13.72
N LEU A 828 -8.74 10.83 -12.49
CA LEU A 828 -8.63 9.44 -12.07
C LEU A 828 -9.94 9.00 -11.43
N PHE A 829 -10.49 7.91 -11.93
CA PHE A 829 -11.70 7.28 -11.40
C PHE A 829 -11.38 5.88 -10.89
N ASN A 830 -11.88 5.56 -9.69
CA ASN A 830 -11.76 4.23 -9.07
C ASN A 830 -13.14 3.73 -8.64
N ARG A 831 -13.41 2.44 -8.89
CA ARG A 831 -14.57 1.73 -8.36
C ARG A 831 -14.20 0.30 -7.97
N ILE A 832 -14.60 -0.09 -6.77
CA ILE A 832 -14.43 -1.44 -6.22
C ILE A 832 -15.81 -2.03 -6.00
N GLY A 833 -16.00 -3.30 -6.30
CA GLY A 833 -17.25 -4.04 -6.03
C GLY A 833 -17.45 -4.31 -4.54
N LYS A 834 -18.62 -4.80 -4.16
CA LYS A 834 -18.89 -5.17 -2.77
C LYS A 834 -17.97 -6.31 -2.31
N ARG A 835 -17.54 -6.26 -1.04
CA ARG A 835 -16.68 -7.30 -0.44
C ARG A 835 -17.08 -7.56 1.01
N ILE A 836 -16.86 -8.80 1.48
CA ILE A 836 -17.07 -9.15 2.88
C ILE A 836 -16.03 -8.40 3.72
N GLU A 837 -16.47 -7.56 4.62
CA GLU A 837 -15.64 -6.89 5.63
C GLU A 837 -15.57 -7.75 6.89
N THR A 838 -16.73 -8.20 7.41
CA THR A 838 -16.83 -9.09 8.57
C THR A 838 -17.67 -10.30 8.20
N VAL A 839 -17.21 -11.48 8.58
CA VAL A 839 -17.95 -12.71 8.36
C VAL A 839 -19.15 -12.80 9.30
N GLY A 840 -20.23 -13.34 8.79
CA GLY A 840 -21.46 -13.56 9.53
C GLY A 840 -21.39 -14.71 10.54
N ILE A 841 -22.47 -14.91 11.26
CA ILE A 841 -22.62 -15.98 12.26
C ILE A 841 -23.80 -16.86 11.83
N PRO A 842 -23.55 -18.02 11.21
CA PRO A 842 -24.59 -18.95 10.89
C PRO A 842 -25.22 -19.53 12.17
N LYS A 843 -26.52 -19.67 12.19
CA LYS A 843 -27.31 -20.27 13.28
C LYS A 843 -27.98 -21.55 12.83
N GLN A 844 -28.49 -22.32 13.78
CA GLN A 844 -29.28 -23.53 13.44
C GLN A 844 -30.54 -23.19 12.65
N ASN A 845 -31.21 -22.10 13.03
CA ASN A 845 -32.33 -21.56 12.26
C ASN A 845 -31.78 -20.41 11.36
N PRO A 846 -31.85 -20.53 10.03
CA PRO A 846 -31.36 -19.54 9.11
C PRO A 846 -31.95 -18.12 9.27
N ASN A 847 -33.18 -18.01 9.79
CA ASN A 847 -33.83 -16.72 10.07
C ASN A 847 -33.16 -15.95 11.25
N ASP A 848 -32.40 -16.68 12.08
CA ASP A 848 -31.64 -16.12 13.20
C ASP A 848 -30.17 -15.87 12.84
N ASP A 849 -29.75 -16.12 11.59
CA ASP A 849 -28.40 -15.85 11.12
C ASP A 849 -28.05 -14.37 11.31
N ILE A 850 -26.80 -14.11 11.67
CA ILE A 850 -26.19 -12.80 11.53
C ILE A 850 -25.43 -12.83 10.20
N PRO A 851 -25.90 -12.12 9.15
CA PRO A 851 -25.28 -12.20 7.83
C PRO A 851 -23.89 -11.58 7.79
N ASP A 852 -23.11 -11.94 6.76
CA ASP A 852 -21.86 -11.23 6.43
C ASP A 852 -22.12 -9.73 6.28
N VAL A 853 -21.20 -8.92 6.80
CA VAL A 853 -21.19 -7.46 6.59
C VAL A 853 -20.35 -7.14 5.36
N TYR A 854 -20.95 -6.46 4.41
CA TYR A 854 -20.32 -6.08 3.16
C TYR A 854 -19.99 -4.58 3.13
N GLU A 855 -18.73 -4.25 2.81
CA GLU A 855 -18.41 -2.92 2.29
C GLU A 855 -19.02 -2.77 0.89
N MET A 856 -19.85 -1.74 0.72
CA MET A 856 -20.61 -1.51 -0.50
C MET A 856 -19.77 -0.81 -1.57
N PRO A 857 -20.08 -1.00 -2.87
CA PRO A 857 -19.32 -0.37 -3.94
C PRO A 857 -19.29 1.16 -3.82
N ARG A 858 -18.09 1.73 -3.98
CA ARG A 858 -17.89 3.18 -3.92
C ARG A 858 -17.22 3.69 -5.18
N ASN A 859 -17.63 4.88 -5.63
CA ASN A 859 -16.96 5.63 -6.69
C ASN A 859 -16.07 6.69 -6.08
N SER A 860 -14.82 6.76 -6.50
CA SER A 860 -13.89 7.85 -6.16
C SER A 860 -13.42 8.54 -7.44
N LEU A 861 -13.36 9.87 -7.42
CA LEU A 861 -12.88 10.69 -8.53
C LEU A 861 -11.86 11.70 -8.01
N ASP A 862 -10.65 11.61 -8.53
CA ASP A 862 -9.54 12.47 -8.19
C ASP A 862 -9.15 13.33 -9.41
N LEU A 863 -8.86 14.61 -9.17
CA LEU A 863 -8.35 15.55 -10.16
C LEU A 863 -6.99 16.04 -9.70
N SER A 864 -6.03 16.16 -10.61
CA SER A 864 -4.77 16.81 -10.32
C SER A 864 -4.29 17.67 -11.48
N PHE A 865 -3.53 18.71 -11.15
CA PHE A 865 -2.80 19.49 -12.12
C PHE A 865 -1.45 19.91 -11.56
N SER A 866 -0.48 20.12 -12.46
CA SER A 866 0.77 20.79 -12.11
C SER A 866 1.22 21.70 -13.25
N LYS A 867 1.91 22.78 -12.89
CA LYS A 867 2.49 23.75 -13.80
C LYS A 867 3.91 24.06 -13.41
N LYS A 868 4.85 23.75 -14.30
CA LYS A 868 6.24 24.19 -14.16
C LYS A 868 6.38 25.64 -14.60
N ILE A 869 7.03 26.44 -13.77
CA ILE A 869 7.35 27.85 -14.02
C ILE A 869 8.88 27.96 -14.09
N GLY A 870 9.38 28.09 -15.31
CA GLY A 870 10.81 27.99 -15.57
C GLY A 870 11.35 26.58 -15.20
N LYS A 871 12.62 26.53 -14.78
CA LYS A 871 13.31 25.28 -14.45
C LYS A 871 13.25 24.90 -12.95
N MET A 872 12.89 25.86 -12.11
CA MET A 872 13.06 25.73 -10.66
C MET A 872 11.75 25.55 -9.90
N VAL A 873 10.65 26.15 -10.36
CA VAL A 873 9.39 26.19 -9.59
C VAL A 873 8.33 25.33 -10.26
N GLU A 874 7.60 24.55 -9.46
CA GLU A 874 6.43 23.81 -9.89
C GLU A 874 5.28 24.07 -8.91
N ILE A 875 4.14 24.51 -9.44
CA ILE A 875 2.90 24.66 -8.68
C ILE A 875 2.05 23.42 -8.94
N LYS A 876 1.52 22.85 -7.87
CA LYS A 876 0.65 21.65 -7.88
C LYS A 876 -0.67 21.95 -7.24
N GLY A 877 -1.74 21.36 -7.76
CA GLY A 877 -3.04 21.45 -7.17
C GLY A 877 -3.88 20.23 -7.50
N GLY A 878 -4.95 19.99 -6.74
CA GLY A 878 -5.88 18.93 -7.07
C GLY A 878 -6.97 18.76 -6.03
N VAL A 879 -7.89 17.88 -6.37
CA VAL A 879 -9.04 17.54 -5.55
C VAL A 879 -9.07 16.01 -5.42
N LYS A 880 -9.03 15.52 -4.18
CA LYS A 880 -9.20 14.10 -3.87
C LYS A 880 -10.66 13.86 -3.47
N ASP A 881 -11.19 12.74 -3.93
CA ASP A 881 -12.54 12.25 -3.63
C ASP A 881 -13.64 13.30 -3.93
N LEU A 882 -13.59 13.89 -5.13
CA LEU A 882 -14.51 14.95 -5.57
C LEU A 882 -15.99 14.55 -5.43
N LEU A 883 -16.31 13.27 -5.60
CA LEU A 883 -17.68 12.77 -5.48
C LEU A 883 -18.16 12.70 -4.03
N ASN A 884 -17.24 12.69 -3.05
CA ASN A 884 -17.56 12.53 -1.63
C ASN A 884 -18.58 11.41 -1.38
N ALA A 885 -18.43 10.30 -2.09
CA ALA A 885 -19.36 9.20 -2.02
C ALA A 885 -19.37 8.57 -0.63
N LYS A 886 -20.53 8.27 -0.12
CA LYS A 886 -20.73 7.65 1.20
C LYS A 886 -20.03 6.29 1.23
N ILE A 887 -19.23 6.03 2.25
CA ILE A 887 -18.74 4.70 2.59
C ILE A 887 -19.84 4.04 3.39
N THR A 888 -20.28 2.87 2.94
CA THR A 888 -21.45 2.18 3.48
C THR A 888 -21.15 0.70 3.68
N TYR A 889 -21.54 0.21 4.83
CA TYR A 889 -21.44 -1.23 5.19
C TYR A 889 -22.85 -1.75 5.44
N ASN A 890 -23.24 -2.78 4.72
CA ASN A 890 -24.55 -3.39 4.81
C ASN A 890 -24.44 -4.89 5.07
N GLN A 891 -25.44 -5.44 5.74
CA GLN A 891 -25.69 -6.87 5.76
C GLN A 891 -26.99 -7.19 5.02
N PHE A 892 -27.10 -8.41 4.49
CA PHE A 892 -28.23 -8.88 3.71
C PHE A 892 -28.79 -10.14 4.36
N LEU A 893 -29.94 -9.99 5.04
CA LEU A 893 -30.58 -11.09 5.75
C LEU A 893 -31.67 -11.71 4.87
N ASP A 894 -31.54 -12.99 4.56
CA ASP A 894 -32.57 -13.75 3.87
C ASP A 894 -33.58 -14.28 4.88
N ILE A 895 -34.81 -13.79 4.79
CA ILE A 895 -35.90 -14.16 5.68
C ILE A 895 -36.87 -15.07 4.92
N THR A 896 -37.14 -16.24 5.48
CA THR A 896 -38.14 -17.16 4.94
C THR A 896 -39.38 -17.13 5.82
N ASP A 897 -40.53 -16.74 5.26
CA ASP A 897 -41.80 -16.70 5.97
C ASP A 897 -42.37 -18.12 6.21
N PRO A 898 -43.36 -18.28 7.08
CA PRO A 898 -43.98 -19.59 7.33
C PRO A 898 -44.64 -20.24 6.08
N ALA A 899 -44.89 -19.45 5.04
CA ALA A 899 -45.41 -19.93 3.76
C ALA A 899 -44.32 -20.41 2.79
N GLY A 900 -43.03 -20.25 3.19
CA GLY A 900 -41.84 -20.65 2.38
C GLY A 900 -41.37 -19.60 1.40
N ASN A 901 -41.89 -18.35 1.44
CA ASN A 901 -41.38 -17.27 0.59
C ASN A 901 -40.14 -16.65 1.22
N THR A 902 -39.08 -16.50 0.44
CA THR A 902 -37.84 -15.84 0.89
C THR A 902 -37.75 -14.43 0.38
N GLN A 903 -37.43 -13.49 1.26
CA GLN A 903 -37.09 -12.09 0.93
C GLN A 903 -35.73 -11.73 1.50
N THR A 904 -34.95 -10.92 0.78
CA THR A 904 -33.69 -10.38 1.26
C THR A 904 -33.91 -8.99 1.84
N VAL A 905 -33.60 -8.80 3.12
CA VAL A 905 -33.68 -7.52 3.83
C VAL A 905 -32.28 -6.91 3.87
N ASN A 906 -32.17 -5.66 3.42
CA ASN A 906 -30.96 -4.87 3.48
C ASN A 906 -30.90 -4.06 4.78
N GLN A 907 -29.88 -4.27 5.59
CA GLN A 907 -29.68 -3.62 6.88
C GLN A 907 -28.39 -2.80 6.87
N LEU A 908 -28.50 -1.50 7.16
CA LEU A 908 -27.35 -0.61 7.24
C LEU A 908 -26.59 -0.83 8.55
N ILE A 909 -25.35 -1.31 8.48
CA ILE A 909 -24.50 -1.49 9.66
C ILE A 909 -23.74 -0.22 9.99
N ARG A 910 -23.09 0.40 9.00
CA ARG A 910 -22.26 1.58 9.21
C ARG A 910 -22.21 2.46 7.96
N SER A 911 -22.22 3.78 8.16
CA SER A 911 -22.02 4.69 7.03
C SER A 911 -21.45 6.04 7.42
N TYR A 912 -20.57 6.60 6.59
CA TYR A 912 -20.00 7.95 6.78
C TYR A 912 -19.50 8.56 5.46
N ARG A 913 -19.17 9.86 5.47
CA ARG A 913 -18.55 10.58 4.35
C ARG A 913 -17.18 11.11 4.77
N PRO A 914 -16.09 10.80 4.03
CA PRO A 914 -14.74 11.22 4.40
C PRO A 914 -14.44 12.71 4.14
N GLY A 915 -15.28 13.38 3.34
CA GLY A 915 -15.05 14.75 2.89
C GLY A 915 -14.23 14.83 1.60
N VAL A 916 -14.30 15.97 0.94
CA VAL A 916 -13.48 16.32 -0.24
C VAL A 916 -12.21 17.02 0.24
N THR A 917 -11.06 16.65 -0.31
CA THR A 917 -9.79 17.31 0.02
C THR A 917 -9.24 18.08 -1.18
N LEU A 918 -9.10 19.40 -1.03
CA LEU A 918 -8.45 20.29 -1.99
C LEU A 918 -6.99 20.48 -1.59
N ASN A 919 -6.04 20.15 -2.46
CA ASN A 919 -4.62 20.29 -2.25
C ASN A 919 -4.04 21.42 -3.10
N VAL A 920 -3.18 22.24 -2.51
CA VAL A 920 -2.39 23.26 -3.21
C VAL A 920 -0.96 23.24 -2.68
N GLY A 921 0.00 23.21 -3.57
CA GLY A 921 1.41 23.12 -3.20
C GLY A 921 2.36 23.81 -4.17
N VAL A 922 3.55 24.08 -3.67
CA VAL A 922 4.67 24.59 -4.45
C VAL A 922 5.91 23.75 -4.17
N SER A 923 6.63 23.44 -5.22
CA SER A 923 7.92 22.76 -5.18
C SER A 923 8.98 23.63 -5.83
N VAL A 924 10.12 23.78 -5.17
CA VAL A 924 11.27 24.53 -5.69
C VAL A 924 12.47 23.59 -5.73
N LYS A 925 13.16 23.54 -6.89
CA LYS A 925 14.34 22.71 -7.10
C LYS A 925 15.50 23.60 -7.60
N PHE A 926 16.69 23.44 -6.95
CA PHE A 926 17.91 24.19 -7.23
C PHE A 926 18.99 23.27 -7.79
#